data_1b19c3b3df959d1a0539a9697626a655
#
_entry.id   1b19c3b3df959d1a0539a9697626a655
#
_cell.length_a   1.000
_cell.length_b   1.000
_cell.length_c   1.000
_cell.angle_alpha   90.00
_cell.angle_beta   90.00
_cell.angle_gamma   90.00
#
_symmetry.space_group_name_H-M   'P 1'
#
loop_
_entity.id
_entity.type
_entity.pdbx_description
1 polymer ?
#
loop_
_entity_poly.entity_id
_entity_poly.type
_entity_poly.pdbx_seq_one_letter_code
_entity_poly.pdbx_strand_id
1 'polypeptide(L)'
;MRKGFLYLFTFAVIILSLASCTATKYVPDGSYLLDEVKIHTDQKNVRPSSLRMYVRQNPNAKWFSLIKTQLYVYNLSGRDSTKWGNKFLRRIGDAPVIYSETEAQRSQDEITKAMRNMGYMAATVKRSTKIKKKKIKLYYEVTAGDPYIVNSLKYDIRDPKIADFLKQDSAKSLLKEGMIFDVNVLDAERQRITDKLLRNGYYKFNKDYVGYTADTVRGTYQVDLTLHLHAYRAHVSDSVKAHQQYWINKINFITDYDVLQSSALNSMDINDSLHFKGYPIYYKDKLYLRPKMLTDNLRFAPGDLFNEQDVQQTYSNFGRLSALKYTNIRFLENQVGDTAKLDCYVMLTKSKHKSVAFELEGTNSAGDLGAAASVSFQNRNLFRGSETFMIKFRGAYEVISGLQAGYSNNNYTEYGVETSINFPNFLFPFISSDFKRKIRATTEFGLQYNYQLRPEFLRTMASANWSYKWTQRQKIQHRIDLINIAFLYLPRISERFKEDYINKGQNHIFQYNYQDRLIINMGYSYNYNSVGGSIINNTIASNSYSIRFNFESAGNVMYALSKAANIRKNSNGEYAILGIPYAQYLKGEFDFAKNIRIDYRNSFAFHAGVGIAVPYGNAKTIPFEKQYFSGGANSVRGWSVRDLGPGSFAGNGNLLDQSGDIKLDASIEYRSKLFWKFQGAVFIDAGNIWTIRSYANQPGGVFKFDRFYKQIAVAYGLGLRLDLDFFILRFDGGMKAVNPAYETRKEHFPIIHPKFSRDFAFHFAVGYPF
;
A
#
# COMPACT_ATOMS: atom_id res chain seq x y z
N MET A 1 -17.10 -33.87 23.60
CA MET A 1 -15.69 -33.37 23.45
C MET A 1 -14.71 -34.46 22.96
N ARG A 2 -14.67 -35.66 23.49
CA ARG A 2 -13.74 -36.71 23.01
C ARG A 2 -13.89 -37.09 21.52
N LYS A 3 -15.10 -37.13 20.98
CA LYS A 3 -15.32 -37.54 19.57
C LYS A 3 -14.81 -36.48 18.55
N GLY A 4 -15.02 -35.18 18.74
CA GLY A 4 -14.54 -34.15 17.83
C GLY A 4 -13.02 -34.01 17.80
N PHE A 5 -12.37 -34.08 18.98
CA PHE A 5 -10.92 -34.12 19.08
C PHE A 5 -10.34 -35.40 18.45
N LEU A 6 -11.04 -36.52 18.60
CA LEU A 6 -10.69 -37.81 17.98
C LEU A 6 -10.77 -37.72 16.45
N TYR A 7 -11.79 -37.07 15.90
CA TYR A 7 -11.90 -36.85 14.44
C TYR A 7 -10.83 -35.90 13.90
N LEU A 8 -10.52 -34.85 14.62
CA LEU A 8 -9.44 -33.89 14.23
C LEU A 8 -8.07 -34.55 14.36
N PHE A 9 -7.86 -35.33 15.42
CA PHE A 9 -6.64 -36.08 15.64
C PHE A 9 -6.49 -37.23 14.63
N THR A 10 -7.55 -37.98 14.34
CA THR A 10 -7.53 -39.02 13.29
C THR A 10 -7.35 -38.44 11.92
N PHE A 11 -7.95 -37.29 11.61
CA PHE A 11 -7.72 -36.56 10.36
C PHE A 11 -6.29 -36.07 10.22
N ALA A 12 -5.72 -35.52 11.31
CA ALA A 12 -4.30 -35.12 11.35
C ALA A 12 -3.36 -36.33 11.25
N VAL A 13 -3.65 -37.46 11.92
CA VAL A 13 -2.88 -38.69 11.83
C VAL A 13 -2.99 -39.32 10.44
N ILE A 14 -4.16 -39.26 9.80
CA ILE A 14 -4.37 -39.71 8.43
C ILE A 14 -3.56 -38.87 7.46
N ILE A 15 -3.55 -37.51 7.63
CA ILE A 15 -2.73 -36.61 6.83
C ILE A 15 -1.24 -36.91 7.06
N LEU A 16 -0.81 -37.13 8.29
CA LEU A 16 0.58 -37.45 8.63
C LEU A 16 1.01 -38.83 8.11
N SER A 17 0.14 -39.84 8.16
CA SER A 17 0.44 -41.18 7.66
C SER A 17 0.47 -41.22 6.12
N LEU A 18 -0.40 -40.48 5.44
CA LEU A 18 -0.37 -40.31 3.99
C LEU A 18 0.90 -39.53 3.53
N ALA A 19 1.43 -38.66 4.37
CA ALA A 19 2.63 -37.86 4.08
C ALA A 19 3.95 -38.68 4.10
N SER A 20 4.01 -39.80 4.77
CA SER A 20 5.28 -40.51 5.02
C SER A 20 5.83 -41.34 3.84
N CYS A 21 4.99 -41.81 2.93
CA CYS A 21 5.43 -42.74 1.86
C CYS A 21 5.42 -42.15 0.44
N THR A 22 4.91 -40.98 0.18
CA THR A 22 4.56 -40.53 -1.18
C THR A 22 5.45 -39.44 -1.77
N ALA A 23 6.34 -38.82 -1.00
CA ALA A 23 7.15 -37.70 -1.48
C ALA A 23 8.01 -37.98 -2.73
N THR A 24 8.37 -39.22 -2.96
CA THR A 24 9.26 -39.65 -4.05
C THR A 24 8.59 -40.52 -5.12
N LYS A 25 7.24 -40.54 -5.16
CA LYS A 25 6.47 -41.41 -6.07
C LYS A 25 6.78 -41.19 -7.56
N TYR A 26 6.98 -39.93 -7.95
CA TYR A 26 7.28 -39.55 -9.33
C TYR A 26 8.74 -39.16 -9.56
N VAL A 27 9.62 -39.52 -8.65
CA VAL A 27 11.06 -39.36 -8.87
C VAL A 27 11.55 -40.54 -9.73
N PRO A 28 12.12 -40.28 -10.93
CA PRO A 28 12.63 -41.32 -11.79
C PRO A 28 13.69 -42.21 -11.10
N ASP A 29 13.82 -43.42 -11.56
CA ASP A 29 14.87 -44.29 -11.05
C ASP A 29 16.24 -43.72 -11.45
N GLY A 30 17.23 -43.82 -10.56
CA GLY A 30 18.55 -43.16 -10.73
C GLY A 30 18.56 -41.65 -10.42
N SER A 31 17.40 -41.02 -10.13
CA SER A 31 17.30 -39.60 -9.79
C SER A 31 16.94 -39.39 -8.33
N TYR A 32 17.17 -38.18 -7.83
CA TYR A 32 16.90 -37.81 -6.44
C TYR A 32 16.00 -36.57 -6.36
N LEU A 33 15.07 -36.59 -5.41
CA LEU A 33 14.28 -35.42 -5.04
C LEU A 33 15.15 -34.42 -4.30
N LEU A 34 15.24 -33.19 -4.78
CA LEU A 34 15.90 -32.08 -4.07
C LEU A 34 15.09 -31.73 -2.82
N ASP A 35 15.57 -32.17 -1.66
CA ASP A 35 14.85 -32.00 -0.40
C ASP A 35 15.14 -30.67 0.29
N GLU A 36 16.41 -30.25 0.27
CA GLU A 36 16.86 -29.03 0.97
C GLU A 36 18.09 -28.45 0.27
N VAL A 37 18.20 -27.11 0.24
CA VAL A 37 19.40 -26.37 -0.16
C VAL A 37 19.80 -25.46 0.98
N LYS A 38 21.03 -25.60 1.48
CA LYS A 38 21.63 -24.77 2.51
C LYS A 38 22.89 -24.09 2.01
N ILE A 39 23.07 -22.84 2.44
CA ILE A 39 24.29 -22.07 2.21
C ILE A 39 24.87 -21.77 3.59
N HIS A 40 26.12 -22.13 3.80
CA HIS A 40 26.88 -21.80 4.97
C HIS A 40 28.03 -20.87 4.56
N THR A 41 28.30 -19.86 5.35
CA THR A 41 29.39 -18.90 5.12
C THR A 41 30.18 -18.75 6.41
N ASP A 42 31.49 -18.69 6.29
CA ASP A 42 32.45 -18.47 7.39
C ASP A 42 32.50 -16.99 7.83
N GLN A 43 32.01 -16.05 6.97
CA GLN A 43 32.04 -14.63 7.27
C GLN A 43 30.71 -14.11 7.81
N LYS A 44 30.72 -13.43 8.96
CA LYS A 44 29.54 -12.82 9.58
C LYS A 44 28.90 -11.70 8.75
N ASN A 45 29.70 -11.01 7.95
CA ASN A 45 29.26 -9.89 7.09
C ASN A 45 28.52 -10.35 5.83
N VAL A 46 28.68 -11.61 5.44
CA VAL A 46 28.02 -12.19 4.26
C VAL A 46 26.81 -13.00 4.73
N ARG A 47 25.62 -12.47 4.51
CA ARG A 47 24.38 -13.16 4.90
C ARG A 47 24.04 -14.27 3.92
N PRO A 48 23.83 -15.52 4.34
CA PRO A 48 23.42 -16.62 3.45
C PRO A 48 22.15 -16.29 2.64
N SER A 49 21.27 -15.46 3.16
CA SER A 49 20.05 -15.03 2.48
C SER A 49 20.32 -14.16 1.24
N SER A 50 21.40 -13.37 1.22
CA SER A 50 21.79 -12.57 0.06
C SER A 50 22.36 -13.43 -1.08
N LEU A 51 22.95 -14.58 -0.75
CA LEU A 51 23.48 -15.51 -1.74
C LEU A 51 22.41 -16.44 -2.32
N ARG A 52 21.24 -16.54 -1.67
CA ARG A 52 20.18 -17.46 -2.10
C ARG A 52 19.58 -17.10 -3.47
N MET A 53 19.66 -15.84 -3.89
CA MET A 53 19.20 -15.40 -5.21
C MET A 53 20.02 -15.99 -6.38
N TYR A 54 21.24 -16.45 -6.11
CA TYR A 54 22.14 -17.07 -7.10
C TYR A 54 21.96 -18.59 -7.19
N VAL A 55 21.08 -19.17 -6.37
CA VAL A 55 20.75 -20.61 -6.42
C VAL A 55 19.72 -20.85 -7.52
N ARG A 56 20.09 -21.62 -8.52
CA ARG A 56 19.25 -21.95 -9.69
C ARG A 56 18.16 -22.97 -9.39
N GLN A 57 18.43 -23.91 -8.51
CA GLN A 57 17.47 -24.94 -8.09
C GLN A 57 16.99 -24.73 -6.66
N ASN A 58 15.72 -24.47 -6.49
CA ASN A 58 15.09 -24.42 -5.17
C ASN A 58 14.24 -25.66 -4.94
N PRO A 59 14.28 -26.26 -3.73
CA PRO A 59 13.45 -27.43 -3.40
C PRO A 59 11.98 -27.07 -3.41
N ASN A 60 11.09 -28.10 -3.52
CA ASN A 60 9.66 -27.89 -3.37
C ASN A 60 9.34 -27.13 -2.07
N ALA A 61 8.45 -26.16 -2.18
CA ALA A 61 8.09 -25.28 -1.07
C ALA A 61 7.42 -26.04 0.08
N LYS A 62 7.61 -25.53 1.27
CA LYS A 62 7.00 -26.05 2.50
C LYS A 62 5.90 -25.12 2.97
N TRP A 63 4.71 -25.67 3.29
CA TRP A 63 3.70 -24.95 4.05
C TRP A 63 4.19 -24.76 5.48
N PHE A 64 3.99 -23.55 5.99
CA PHE A 64 4.43 -23.20 7.35
C PHE A 64 5.92 -23.53 7.61
N SER A 65 6.72 -23.56 6.53
CA SER A 65 8.14 -23.97 6.59
C SER A 65 8.36 -25.43 7.08
N LEU A 66 7.29 -26.23 7.21
CA LEU A 66 7.32 -27.57 7.78
C LEU A 66 7.07 -28.67 6.73
N ILE A 67 5.94 -28.61 6.00
CA ILE A 67 5.42 -29.72 5.21
C ILE A 67 5.37 -29.37 3.73
N LYS A 68 5.87 -30.23 2.84
CA LYS A 68 5.79 -30.08 1.36
C LYS A 68 4.42 -30.51 0.81
N THR A 69 3.36 -29.87 1.28
CA THR A 69 1.98 -30.28 0.99
C THR A 69 1.66 -30.34 -0.49
N GLN A 70 2.16 -29.39 -1.30
CA GLN A 70 1.90 -29.37 -2.74
C GLN A 70 2.56 -30.54 -3.48
N LEU A 71 3.75 -30.96 -3.05
CA LEU A 71 4.39 -32.14 -3.57
C LEU A 71 3.55 -33.39 -3.25
N TYR A 72 2.97 -33.45 -2.04
CA TYR A 72 2.09 -34.56 -1.68
C TYR A 72 0.81 -34.56 -2.50
N VAL A 73 0.17 -33.40 -2.72
CA VAL A 73 -1.00 -33.26 -3.58
C VAL A 73 -0.69 -33.73 -5.01
N TYR A 74 0.46 -33.34 -5.56
CA TYR A 74 0.90 -33.84 -6.87
C TYR A 74 1.03 -35.36 -6.86
N ASN A 75 1.62 -35.92 -5.82
CA ASN A 75 1.87 -37.35 -5.69
C ASN A 75 0.60 -38.19 -5.42
N LEU A 76 -0.51 -37.58 -4.99
CA LEU A 76 -1.82 -38.23 -4.93
C LEU A 76 -2.38 -38.56 -6.32
N SER A 77 -1.94 -37.86 -7.38
CA SER A 77 -2.39 -38.14 -8.74
C SER A 77 -2.04 -39.58 -9.14
N GLY A 78 -2.84 -40.20 -10.01
CA GLY A 78 -2.55 -41.48 -10.63
C GLY A 78 -1.51 -41.35 -11.75
N ARG A 79 -0.97 -42.50 -12.24
CA ARG A 79 0.03 -42.51 -13.34
C ARG A 79 -0.56 -41.99 -14.65
N ASP A 80 -1.83 -42.29 -14.91
CA ASP A 80 -2.56 -41.86 -16.10
C ASP A 80 -2.82 -40.34 -16.04
N SER A 81 -2.07 -39.58 -16.84
CA SER A 81 -2.17 -38.11 -16.89
C SER A 81 -3.40 -37.62 -17.69
N THR A 82 -4.12 -38.46 -18.38
CA THR A 82 -5.27 -38.09 -19.21
C THR A 82 -6.54 -37.90 -18.39
N LYS A 83 -6.70 -38.63 -17.28
CA LYS A 83 -7.86 -38.55 -16.40
C LYS A 83 -8.01 -37.16 -15.75
N TRP A 84 -9.21 -36.62 -15.78
CA TRP A 84 -9.52 -35.28 -15.24
C TRP A 84 -9.05 -35.08 -13.81
N GLY A 85 -9.30 -35.99 -12.90
CA GLY A 85 -8.86 -35.88 -11.50
C GLY A 85 -7.35 -35.85 -11.34
N ASN A 86 -6.59 -36.61 -12.16
CA ASN A 86 -5.16 -36.60 -12.15
C ASN A 86 -4.60 -35.30 -12.74
N LYS A 87 -5.19 -34.77 -13.83
CA LYS A 87 -4.87 -33.45 -14.37
C LYS A 87 -5.07 -32.36 -13.32
N PHE A 88 -6.20 -32.40 -12.61
CA PHE A 88 -6.51 -31.46 -11.55
C PHE A 88 -5.47 -31.51 -10.42
N LEU A 89 -5.18 -32.70 -9.86
CA LEU A 89 -4.19 -32.85 -8.79
C LEU A 89 -2.79 -32.43 -9.22
N ARG A 90 -2.37 -32.70 -10.46
CA ARG A 90 -1.09 -32.26 -11.00
C ARG A 90 -1.04 -30.74 -11.22
N ARG A 91 -2.16 -30.11 -11.56
CA ARG A 91 -2.27 -28.66 -11.75
C ARG A 91 -2.20 -27.88 -10.43
N ILE A 92 -2.80 -28.42 -9.36
CA ILE A 92 -2.80 -27.75 -8.04
C ILE A 92 -1.60 -28.15 -7.18
N GLY A 93 -0.95 -29.28 -7.48
CA GLY A 93 0.27 -29.73 -6.83
C GLY A 93 1.53 -29.19 -7.51
N ASP A 94 2.66 -29.30 -6.82
CA ASP A 94 4.00 -29.01 -7.37
C ASP A 94 4.67 -30.35 -7.79
N ALA A 95 5.13 -30.43 -9.02
CA ALA A 95 5.96 -31.55 -9.46
C ALA A 95 7.21 -31.69 -8.60
N PRO A 96 7.73 -32.90 -8.38
CA PRO A 96 8.95 -33.10 -7.64
C PRO A 96 10.13 -32.38 -8.34
N VAL A 97 10.85 -31.56 -7.61
CA VAL A 97 12.08 -30.93 -8.11
C VAL A 97 13.18 -31.98 -8.07
N ILE A 98 13.58 -32.44 -9.26
CA ILE A 98 14.65 -33.42 -9.42
C ILE A 98 15.99 -32.70 -9.32
N TYR A 99 16.90 -33.25 -8.54
CA TYR A 99 18.26 -32.73 -8.44
C TYR A 99 18.97 -32.81 -9.79
N SER A 100 19.55 -31.70 -10.21
CA SER A 100 20.39 -31.62 -11.40
C SER A 100 21.79 -31.18 -11.00
N GLU A 101 22.76 -31.99 -11.33
CA GLU A 101 24.18 -31.74 -11.11
C GLU A 101 24.63 -30.46 -11.82
N THR A 102 24.17 -30.27 -13.07
CA THR A 102 24.50 -29.11 -13.91
C THR A 102 24.00 -27.80 -13.27
N GLU A 103 22.76 -27.78 -12.79
CA GLU A 103 22.21 -26.58 -12.14
C GLU A 103 22.81 -26.31 -10.76
N ALA A 104 23.24 -27.38 -10.07
CA ALA A 104 23.99 -27.25 -8.83
C ALA A 104 25.38 -26.66 -9.06
N GLN A 105 26.07 -27.09 -10.14
CA GLN A 105 27.37 -26.52 -10.55
C GLN A 105 27.21 -25.04 -10.94
N ARG A 106 26.22 -24.71 -11.79
CA ARG A 106 25.95 -23.32 -12.17
C ARG A 106 25.67 -22.42 -10.94
N SER A 107 24.94 -22.95 -9.96
CA SER A 107 24.70 -22.20 -8.71
C SER A 107 25.98 -21.96 -7.92
N GLN A 108 26.87 -22.95 -7.87
CA GLN A 108 28.17 -22.83 -7.26
C GLN A 108 29.00 -21.72 -7.92
N ASP A 109 29.04 -21.71 -9.26
CA ASP A 109 29.78 -20.72 -10.04
C ASP A 109 29.22 -19.31 -9.86
N GLU A 110 27.89 -19.18 -9.88
CA GLU A 110 27.19 -17.89 -9.64
C GLU A 110 27.43 -17.37 -8.22
N ILE A 111 27.38 -18.22 -7.20
CA ILE A 111 27.70 -17.84 -5.82
C ILE A 111 29.17 -17.40 -5.72
N THR A 112 30.10 -18.14 -6.35
CA THR A 112 31.52 -17.79 -6.38
C THR A 112 31.71 -16.41 -7.03
N LYS A 113 31.08 -16.18 -8.18
CA LYS A 113 31.10 -14.88 -8.86
C LYS A 113 30.53 -13.75 -8.02
N ALA A 114 29.42 -14.02 -7.34
CA ALA A 114 28.82 -13.04 -6.44
C ALA A 114 29.76 -12.67 -5.28
N MET A 115 30.44 -13.64 -4.68
CA MET A 115 31.42 -13.40 -3.62
C MET A 115 32.59 -12.56 -4.11
N ARG A 116 33.11 -12.86 -5.32
CA ARG A 116 34.18 -12.08 -5.94
C ARG A 116 33.73 -10.63 -6.18
N ASN A 117 32.49 -10.42 -6.68
CA ASN A 117 31.94 -9.10 -6.88
C ASN A 117 31.79 -8.32 -5.56
N MET A 118 31.60 -9.01 -4.43
CA MET A 118 31.58 -8.42 -3.09
C MET A 118 32.97 -8.16 -2.49
N GLY A 119 34.04 -8.38 -3.27
CA GLY A 119 35.43 -8.13 -2.86
C GLY A 119 36.18 -9.33 -2.28
N TYR A 120 35.57 -10.49 -2.20
CA TYR A 120 36.22 -11.73 -1.73
C TYR A 120 36.78 -12.51 -2.91
N MET A 121 37.89 -12.02 -3.48
CA MET A 121 38.48 -12.58 -4.73
C MET A 121 38.96 -14.03 -4.59
N ALA A 122 39.45 -14.41 -3.41
CA ALA A 122 39.87 -15.76 -3.08
C ALA A 122 38.73 -16.69 -2.65
N ALA A 123 37.48 -16.20 -2.71
CA ALA A 123 36.33 -16.98 -2.29
C ALA A 123 36.22 -18.30 -3.06
N THR A 124 36.00 -19.36 -2.34
CA THR A 124 35.74 -20.69 -2.87
C THR A 124 34.42 -21.20 -2.33
N VAL A 125 33.69 -21.88 -3.18
CA VAL A 125 32.43 -22.52 -2.82
C VAL A 125 32.57 -24.01 -3.02
N LYS A 126 32.52 -24.77 -1.92
CA LYS A 126 32.51 -26.24 -1.98
C LYS A 126 31.06 -26.71 -1.93
N ARG A 127 30.74 -27.68 -2.75
CA ARG A 127 29.44 -28.30 -2.79
C ARG A 127 29.55 -29.70 -2.17
N SER A 128 28.61 -30.00 -1.28
CA SER A 128 28.46 -31.33 -0.71
C SER A 128 26.97 -31.76 -0.75
N THR A 129 26.77 -33.04 -0.88
CA THR A 129 25.45 -33.63 -0.95
C THR A 129 25.30 -34.73 0.10
N LYS A 130 24.10 -34.80 0.73
CA LYS A 130 23.73 -35.91 1.62
C LYS A 130 22.53 -36.62 1.04
N ILE A 131 22.70 -37.88 0.66
CA ILE A 131 21.62 -38.70 0.10
C ILE A 131 21.04 -39.55 1.22
N LYS A 132 19.71 -39.57 1.31
CA LYS A 132 18.97 -40.47 2.19
C LYS A 132 17.78 -41.03 1.43
N LYS A 133 17.80 -42.33 1.09
CA LYS A 133 16.82 -42.95 0.17
C LYS A 133 16.83 -42.21 -1.19
N LYS A 134 15.66 -41.89 -1.76
CA LYS A 134 15.51 -41.11 -3.01
C LYS A 134 15.51 -39.58 -2.79
N LYS A 135 16.07 -39.06 -1.65
CA LYS A 135 16.13 -37.63 -1.34
C LYS A 135 17.57 -37.18 -1.24
N ILE A 136 17.85 -35.97 -1.76
CA ILE A 136 19.17 -35.35 -1.68
C ILE A 136 19.07 -33.97 -1.02
N LYS A 137 19.98 -33.69 -0.10
CA LYS A 137 20.21 -32.37 0.49
C LYS A 137 21.48 -31.79 -0.09
N LEU A 138 21.42 -30.57 -0.57
CA LEU A 138 22.53 -29.86 -1.18
C LEU A 138 23.04 -28.78 -0.23
N TYR A 139 24.34 -28.76 -0.01
CA TYR A 139 25.02 -27.78 0.83
C TYR A 139 26.03 -27.02 -0.02
N TYR A 140 26.05 -25.71 0.09
CA TYR A 140 27.10 -24.84 -0.42
C TYR A 140 27.85 -24.27 0.78
N GLU A 141 29.11 -24.67 0.92
CA GLU A 141 30.02 -24.18 1.94
C GLU A 141 30.88 -23.10 1.30
N VAL A 142 30.62 -21.85 1.69
CA VAL A 142 31.27 -20.66 1.17
C VAL A 142 32.41 -20.30 2.10
N THR A 143 33.63 -20.45 1.65
CA THR A 143 34.84 -19.95 2.32
C THR A 143 35.22 -18.65 1.63
N ALA A 144 35.00 -17.55 2.30
CA ALA A 144 35.14 -16.21 1.71
C ALA A 144 36.63 -15.82 1.58
N GLY A 145 37.46 -16.19 2.55
CA GLY A 145 38.80 -15.62 2.70
C GLY A 145 38.76 -14.15 3.13
N ASP A 146 39.92 -13.50 3.04
CA ASP A 146 40.03 -12.08 3.36
C ASP A 146 39.52 -11.22 2.20
N PRO A 147 38.74 -10.17 2.49
CA PRO A 147 38.27 -9.26 1.47
C PRO A 147 39.39 -8.35 0.97
N TYR A 148 39.38 -8.05 -0.31
CA TYR A 148 40.25 -7.01 -0.85
C TYR A 148 39.75 -5.64 -0.40
N ILE A 149 40.66 -4.79 0.09
CA ILE A 149 40.40 -3.47 0.62
C ILE A 149 41.02 -2.41 -0.28
N VAL A 150 40.32 -1.34 -0.54
CA VAL A 150 40.83 -0.19 -1.30
C VAL A 150 41.93 0.51 -0.49
N ASN A 151 43.19 0.39 -0.95
CA ASN A 151 44.34 1.01 -0.31
C ASN A 151 44.46 2.50 -0.68
N SER A 152 44.37 2.79 -1.98
CA SER A 152 44.42 4.16 -2.49
C SER A 152 43.31 4.40 -3.51
N LEU A 153 42.80 5.62 -3.58
CA LEU A 153 41.78 6.03 -4.52
C LEU A 153 42.29 7.22 -5.35
N LYS A 154 42.48 7.01 -6.65
CA LYS A 154 42.93 8.03 -7.60
C LYS A 154 41.81 8.36 -8.58
N TYR A 155 41.80 9.60 -9.05
CA TYR A 155 40.87 10.10 -10.07
C TYR A 155 41.67 10.54 -11.29
N ASP A 156 41.47 9.87 -12.41
CA ASP A 156 42.01 10.24 -13.73
C ASP A 156 40.90 10.86 -14.57
N ILE A 157 40.72 12.17 -14.40
CA ILE A 157 39.68 12.95 -15.06
C ILE A 157 40.34 14.03 -15.89
N ARG A 158 40.35 13.84 -17.20
CA ARG A 158 41.01 14.76 -18.15
C ARG A 158 40.30 16.11 -18.31
N ASP A 159 38.99 16.17 -18.05
CA ASP A 159 38.19 17.38 -18.10
C ASP A 159 38.33 18.13 -16.76
N PRO A 160 39.01 19.29 -16.73
CA PRO A 160 39.27 20.01 -15.47
C PRO A 160 37.97 20.51 -14.80
N LYS A 161 36.95 20.89 -15.59
CA LYS A 161 35.66 21.35 -15.04
C LYS A 161 34.94 20.20 -14.31
N ILE A 162 34.95 19.00 -14.89
CA ILE A 162 34.34 17.84 -14.26
C ILE A 162 35.19 17.38 -13.06
N ALA A 163 36.52 17.44 -13.15
CA ALA A 163 37.39 17.10 -12.04
C ALA A 163 37.13 17.98 -10.81
N ASP A 164 37.10 19.30 -10.98
CA ASP A 164 36.79 20.25 -9.90
C ASP A 164 35.39 20.06 -9.32
N PHE A 165 34.42 19.79 -10.19
CA PHE A 165 33.06 19.57 -9.81
C PHE A 165 32.87 18.29 -8.96
N LEU A 166 33.54 17.19 -9.32
CA LEU A 166 33.52 15.94 -8.55
C LEU A 166 34.36 16.05 -7.26
N LYS A 167 35.44 16.82 -7.27
CA LYS A 167 36.23 17.10 -6.08
C LYS A 167 35.41 17.84 -5.01
N GLN A 168 34.61 18.83 -5.40
CA GLN A 168 33.71 19.54 -4.49
C GLN A 168 32.63 18.61 -3.90
N ASP A 169 32.24 17.54 -4.61
CA ASP A 169 31.23 16.57 -4.18
C ASP A 169 31.83 15.31 -3.53
N SER A 170 33.13 15.29 -3.26
CA SER A 170 33.88 14.13 -2.74
C SER A 170 33.32 13.59 -1.43
N ALA A 171 32.76 14.46 -0.57
CA ALA A 171 32.12 14.06 0.68
C ALA A 171 30.91 13.13 0.47
N LYS A 172 30.29 13.13 -0.73
CA LYS A 172 29.16 12.29 -1.08
C LYS A 172 29.56 11.05 -1.88
N SER A 173 30.85 10.88 -2.17
CA SER A 173 31.36 9.68 -2.86
C SER A 173 31.09 8.44 -2.02
N LEU A 174 30.65 7.39 -2.70
CA LEU A 174 30.49 6.07 -2.10
C LEU A 174 31.84 5.36 -1.96
N LEU A 175 32.88 5.84 -2.67
CA LEU A 175 34.21 5.28 -2.63
C LEU A 175 35.02 5.91 -1.51
N LYS A 176 35.67 5.08 -0.72
CA LYS A 176 36.54 5.51 0.39
C LYS A 176 37.73 4.57 0.49
N GLU A 177 38.89 5.10 0.85
CA GLU A 177 40.03 4.29 1.26
C GLU A 177 39.65 3.46 2.49
N GLY A 178 40.12 2.24 2.57
CA GLY A 178 39.77 1.29 3.64
C GLY A 178 38.44 0.55 3.45
N MET A 179 37.65 0.87 2.41
CA MET A 179 36.44 0.10 2.09
C MET A 179 36.74 -1.25 1.44
N ILE A 180 35.83 -2.20 1.54
CA ILE A 180 35.90 -3.43 0.77
C ILE A 180 35.71 -3.10 -0.73
N PHE A 181 36.52 -3.71 -1.58
CA PHE A 181 36.43 -3.57 -3.03
C PHE A 181 35.18 -4.30 -3.57
N ASP A 182 34.03 -3.64 -3.49
CA ASP A 182 32.73 -4.19 -3.92
C ASP A 182 32.31 -3.57 -5.27
N VAL A 183 32.22 -4.40 -6.30
CA VAL A 183 31.83 -4.01 -7.66
C VAL A 183 30.42 -3.35 -7.68
N ASN A 184 29.52 -3.75 -6.78
CA ASN A 184 28.21 -3.12 -6.71
C ASN A 184 28.29 -1.67 -6.19
N VAL A 185 29.23 -1.38 -5.27
CA VAL A 185 29.50 -0.02 -4.80
C VAL A 185 30.14 0.81 -5.91
N LEU A 186 31.07 0.22 -6.68
CA LEU A 186 31.66 0.88 -7.84
C LEU A 186 30.58 1.24 -8.88
N ASP A 187 29.67 0.33 -9.17
CA ASP A 187 28.58 0.58 -10.12
C ASP A 187 27.57 1.63 -9.60
N ALA A 188 27.29 1.62 -8.30
CA ALA A 188 26.47 2.64 -7.66
C ALA A 188 27.12 4.03 -7.73
N GLU A 189 28.45 4.12 -7.58
CA GLU A 189 29.18 5.38 -7.75
C GLU A 189 29.19 5.88 -9.19
N ARG A 190 29.32 4.97 -10.17
CA ARG A 190 29.14 5.31 -11.59
C ARG A 190 27.78 5.96 -11.83
N GLN A 191 26.73 5.38 -11.27
CA GLN A 191 25.37 5.92 -11.38
C GLN A 191 25.25 7.27 -10.68
N ARG A 192 25.85 7.43 -9.47
CA ARG A 192 25.82 8.70 -8.73
C ARG A 192 26.49 9.82 -9.52
N ILE A 193 27.64 9.55 -10.10
CA ILE A 193 28.39 10.51 -10.95
C ILE A 193 27.57 10.88 -12.18
N THR A 194 26.99 9.89 -12.85
CA THR A 194 26.14 10.07 -14.02
C THR A 194 24.94 10.98 -13.69
N ASP A 195 24.19 10.67 -12.64
CA ASP A 195 23.05 11.46 -12.20
C ASP A 195 23.47 12.90 -11.84
N LYS A 196 24.63 13.03 -11.21
CA LYS A 196 25.16 14.35 -10.84
C LYS A 196 25.51 15.19 -12.07
N LEU A 197 26.16 14.62 -13.06
CA LEU A 197 26.52 15.31 -14.29
C LEU A 197 25.30 15.64 -15.16
N LEU A 198 24.36 14.71 -15.30
CA LEU A 198 23.08 14.96 -16.00
C LEU A 198 22.26 16.08 -15.35
N ARG A 199 22.35 16.27 -14.03
CA ARG A 199 21.72 17.40 -13.33
C ARG A 199 22.45 18.73 -13.51
N ASN A 200 23.67 18.70 -14.04
CA ASN A 200 24.52 19.87 -14.22
C ASN A 200 24.89 20.13 -15.68
N GLY A 201 23.97 19.87 -16.59
CA GLY A 201 24.06 20.27 -17.97
C GLY A 201 24.66 19.24 -18.93
N TYR A 202 25.25 18.18 -18.47
CA TYR A 202 25.93 17.22 -19.34
C TYR A 202 24.94 16.24 -20.00
N TYR A 203 24.10 16.74 -20.89
CA TYR A 203 22.98 16.00 -21.53
C TYR A 203 23.37 14.67 -22.16
N LYS A 204 24.54 14.59 -22.80
CA LYS A 204 25.04 13.38 -23.48
C LYS A 204 25.82 12.44 -22.56
N PHE A 205 25.94 12.77 -21.28
CA PHE A 205 26.70 11.95 -20.37
C PHE A 205 25.93 10.66 -20.05
N ASN A 206 26.64 9.54 -20.04
CA ASN A 206 26.07 8.25 -19.62
C ASN A 206 27.06 7.47 -18.73
N LYS A 207 26.59 6.42 -18.10
CA LYS A 207 27.35 5.62 -17.13
C LYS A 207 28.60 4.97 -17.73
N ASP A 208 28.64 4.72 -19.03
CA ASP A 208 29.75 4.02 -19.68
C ASP A 208 31.01 4.89 -19.85
N TYR A 209 30.88 6.20 -19.65
CA TYR A 209 32.03 7.09 -19.58
C TYR A 209 32.79 6.98 -18.26
N VAL A 210 32.24 6.34 -17.23
CA VAL A 210 32.92 6.12 -15.94
C VAL A 210 33.43 4.69 -15.88
N GLY A 211 34.74 4.52 -15.87
CA GLY A 211 35.45 3.25 -15.77
C GLY A 211 36.32 3.18 -14.52
N TYR A 212 36.82 1.97 -14.24
CA TYR A 212 37.78 1.77 -13.15
C TYR A 212 38.93 0.89 -13.61
N THR A 213 40.12 1.23 -13.14
CA THR A 213 41.27 0.32 -13.12
C THR A 213 41.55 -0.06 -11.67
N ALA A 214 41.73 -1.33 -11.42
CA ALA A 214 41.99 -1.88 -10.09
C ALA A 214 43.28 -2.69 -10.15
N ASP A 215 44.35 -2.19 -9.53
CA ASP A 215 45.64 -2.82 -9.46
C ASP A 215 45.82 -3.46 -8.09
N THR A 216 46.04 -4.79 -8.06
CA THR A 216 46.29 -5.51 -6.81
C THR A 216 47.71 -5.30 -6.32
N VAL A 217 47.85 -4.93 -5.06
CA VAL A 217 49.17 -4.81 -4.43
C VAL A 217 49.71 -6.22 -4.10
N ARG A 218 50.80 -6.60 -4.73
CA ARG A 218 51.35 -7.94 -4.68
C ARG A 218 51.66 -8.39 -3.24
N GLY A 219 51.18 -9.58 -2.88
CA GLY A 219 51.36 -10.13 -1.53
C GLY A 219 50.46 -9.58 -0.45
N THR A 220 49.47 -8.77 -0.80
CA THR A 220 48.48 -8.20 0.15
C THR A 220 47.05 -8.39 -0.36
N TYR A 221 46.08 -8.16 0.50
CA TYR A 221 44.64 -8.07 0.12
C TYR A 221 44.23 -6.60 -0.12
N GLN A 222 45.07 -5.86 -0.81
CA GLN A 222 44.86 -4.42 -1.08
C GLN A 222 44.79 -4.18 -2.59
N VAL A 223 44.00 -3.15 -2.94
CA VAL A 223 43.77 -2.71 -4.32
C VAL A 223 43.94 -1.20 -4.40
N ASP A 224 44.78 -0.77 -5.31
CA ASP A 224 44.87 0.62 -5.73
C ASP A 224 43.84 0.86 -6.84
N LEU A 225 42.84 1.70 -6.53
CA LEU A 225 41.69 1.95 -7.40
C LEU A 225 41.87 3.30 -8.12
N THR A 226 41.78 3.27 -9.44
CA THR A 226 41.76 4.50 -10.25
C THR A 226 40.42 4.61 -10.97
N LEU A 227 39.69 5.69 -10.71
CA LEU A 227 38.49 6.05 -11.43
C LEU A 227 38.88 6.83 -12.70
N HIS A 228 38.49 6.34 -13.86
CA HIS A 228 38.68 7.00 -15.15
C HIS A 228 37.39 7.61 -15.65
N LEU A 229 37.45 8.84 -16.10
CA LEU A 229 36.35 9.46 -16.85
C LEU A 229 36.78 9.59 -18.31
N HIS A 230 36.19 8.76 -19.16
CA HIS A 230 36.48 8.76 -20.59
C HIS A 230 35.88 9.97 -21.27
N ALA A 231 36.59 10.51 -22.24
CA ALA A 231 36.13 11.65 -23.03
C ALA A 231 35.00 11.25 -23.98
N TYR A 232 34.23 12.22 -24.42
CA TYR A 232 33.10 12.01 -25.33
C TYR A 232 33.55 11.57 -26.73
N ARG A 233 32.90 10.55 -27.24
CA ARG A 233 32.96 10.13 -28.65
C ARG A 233 31.55 9.79 -29.14
N ALA A 234 31.14 10.39 -30.26
CA ALA A 234 29.86 10.06 -30.88
C ALA A 234 29.93 8.70 -31.61
N HIS A 235 31.04 8.50 -32.34
CA HIS A 235 31.37 7.23 -33.02
C HIS A 235 32.81 6.86 -32.75
N VAL A 236 33.13 5.57 -32.90
CA VAL A 236 34.51 5.05 -32.64
C VAL A 236 35.58 5.74 -33.52
N SER A 237 35.17 6.19 -34.73
CA SER A 237 36.03 6.91 -35.69
C SER A 237 36.22 8.39 -35.38
N ASP A 238 35.44 8.95 -34.46
CA ASP A 238 35.46 10.39 -34.23
C ASP A 238 36.63 10.83 -33.34
N SER A 239 37.05 12.09 -33.51
CA SER A 239 37.99 12.73 -32.61
C SER A 239 37.45 12.82 -31.18
N VAL A 240 38.32 12.66 -30.21
CA VAL A 240 37.99 12.81 -28.78
C VAL A 240 37.65 14.25 -28.46
N LYS A 241 36.48 14.51 -27.87
CA LYS A 241 36.03 15.84 -27.44
C LYS A 241 35.78 15.85 -25.93
N ALA A 242 35.90 17.04 -25.33
CA ALA A 242 35.46 17.24 -23.96
C ALA A 242 33.92 17.10 -23.84
N HIS A 243 33.43 16.70 -22.68
CA HIS A 243 32.01 16.73 -22.40
C HIS A 243 31.52 18.16 -22.34
N GLN A 244 30.43 18.45 -23.07
CA GLN A 244 29.85 19.78 -23.14
C GLN A 244 28.62 19.90 -22.24
N GLN A 245 28.46 21.08 -21.65
CA GLN A 245 27.23 21.45 -20.99
C GLN A 245 26.27 22.02 -22.03
N TYR A 246 25.00 21.72 -21.88
CA TYR A 246 23.92 22.13 -22.75
C TYR A 246 22.95 23.06 -22.02
N TRP A 247 22.50 24.09 -22.70
CA TRP A 247 21.48 25.04 -22.24
C TRP A 247 20.20 24.88 -23.04
N ILE A 248 19.08 25.12 -22.40
CA ILE A 248 17.78 25.10 -23.06
C ILE A 248 17.67 26.36 -23.93
N ASN A 249 17.48 26.20 -25.23
CA ASN A 249 17.33 27.30 -26.17
C ASN A 249 15.86 27.73 -26.31
N LYS A 250 15.01 26.78 -26.75
CA LYS A 250 13.57 27.00 -26.96
C LYS A 250 12.78 25.85 -26.39
N ILE A 251 11.55 26.13 -25.99
CA ILE A 251 10.61 25.10 -25.55
C ILE A 251 9.34 25.26 -26.40
N ASN A 252 9.05 24.25 -27.20
CA ASN A 252 7.91 24.18 -28.09
C ASN A 252 6.90 23.19 -27.53
N PHE A 253 5.64 23.57 -27.42
CA PHE A 253 4.55 22.66 -27.07
C PHE A 253 3.82 22.18 -28.32
N ILE A 254 3.57 20.88 -28.39
CA ILE A 254 2.76 20.25 -29.42
C ILE A 254 1.63 19.51 -28.71
N THR A 255 0.41 20.03 -28.77
CA THR A 255 -0.68 19.58 -27.90
C THR A 255 -1.56 18.49 -28.50
N ASP A 256 -1.42 18.22 -29.80
CA ASP A 256 -2.21 17.21 -30.53
C ASP A 256 -1.31 16.12 -31.14
N TYR A 257 -0.32 15.69 -30.35
CA TYR A 257 0.61 14.64 -30.76
C TYR A 257 -0.05 13.25 -30.72
N ASP A 258 0.00 12.54 -31.85
CA ASP A 258 -0.43 11.15 -31.96
C ASP A 258 0.81 10.23 -32.05
N VAL A 259 1.03 9.42 -31.01
CA VAL A 259 2.15 8.49 -30.93
C VAL A 259 2.13 7.44 -32.07
N LEU A 260 0.95 7.11 -32.58
CA LEU A 260 0.79 6.07 -33.60
C LEU A 260 0.99 6.59 -35.03
N GLN A 261 0.81 7.89 -35.29
CA GLN A 261 0.83 8.46 -36.63
C GLN A 261 2.12 9.22 -36.94
N SER A 262 2.90 9.61 -35.98
CA SER A 262 4.06 10.49 -36.19
C SER A 262 5.38 9.88 -35.77
N SER A 263 6.07 9.27 -36.73
CA SER A 263 7.48 8.89 -36.54
C SER A 263 8.46 10.07 -36.73
N ALA A 264 8.05 11.16 -37.39
CA ALA A 264 8.87 12.34 -37.59
C ALA A 264 8.14 13.63 -37.22
N LEU A 265 8.88 14.61 -36.69
CA LEU A 265 8.36 15.95 -36.32
C LEU A 265 7.68 16.66 -37.51
N ASN A 266 8.11 16.38 -38.73
CA ASN A 266 7.61 17.03 -39.95
C ASN A 266 6.28 16.42 -40.49
N SER A 267 5.80 15.33 -39.92
CA SER A 267 4.55 14.65 -40.33
C SER A 267 3.37 14.96 -39.41
N MET A 268 3.49 15.98 -38.54
CA MET A 268 2.43 16.33 -37.61
C MET A 268 1.36 17.19 -38.28
N ASP A 269 0.12 16.82 -38.07
CA ASP A 269 -1.07 17.54 -38.57
C ASP A 269 -1.36 18.74 -37.63
N ILE A 270 -0.57 19.81 -37.79
CA ILE A 270 -0.63 21.06 -37.00
C ILE A 270 -1.15 22.16 -37.93
N ASN A 271 -2.27 22.78 -37.58
CA ASN A 271 -2.91 23.79 -38.41
C ASN A 271 -2.84 25.20 -37.81
N ASP A 272 -2.50 25.32 -36.50
CA ASP A 272 -2.53 26.62 -35.84
C ASP A 272 -1.44 26.71 -34.75
N SER A 273 -1.09 27.93 -34.34
CA SER A 273 -0.10 28.20 -33.32
C SER A 273 -0.44 29.43 -32.50
N LEU A 274 -0.03 29.40 -31.23
CA LEU A 274 -0.18 30.50 -30.28
C LEU A 274 1.12 30.75 -29.55
N HIS A 275 1.48 32.00 -29.33
CA HIS A 275 2.60 32.37 -28.46
C HIS A 275 2.09 32.82 -27.11
N PHE A 276 2.56 32.16 -26.04
CA PHE A 276 2.20 32.51 -24.66
C PHE A 276 3.45 32.64 -23.79
N LYS A 277 3.72 33.82 -23.26
CA LYS A 277 4.92 34.10 -22.42
C LYS A 277 6.24 33.69 -23.07
N GLY A 278 6.36 33.83 -24.39
CA GLY A 278 7.56 33.43 -25.12
C GLY A 278 7.62 31.95 -25.52
N TYR A 279 6.62 31.15 -25.17
CA TYR A 279 6.53 29.75 -25.56
C TYR A 279 5.61 29.56 -26.75
N PRO A 280 6.09 29.03 -27.89
CA PRO A 280 5.23 28.63 -29.00
C PRO A 280 4.44 27.35 -28.63
N ILE A 281 3.15 27.37 -28.92
CA ILE A 281 2.21 26.29 -28.68
C ILE A 281 1.55 25.94 -29.99
N TYR A 282 1.79 24.75 -30.49
CA TYR A 282 1.27 24.23 -31.73
C TYR A 282 0.10 23.28 -31.46
N TYR A 283 -1.01 23.44 -32.16
CA TYR A 283 -2.21 22.63 -31.98
C TYR A 283 -2.94 22.43 -33.31
N LYS A 284 -3.81 21.45 -33.35
CA LYS A 284 -4.66 21.20 -34.53
C LYS A 284 -5.94 22.00 -34.37
N ASP A 285 -6.95 22.05 -34.39
CA ASP A 285 -8.20 22.81 -34.41
C ASP A 285 -8.38 23.77 -33.22
N LYS A 286 -8.38 23.25 -31.98
CA LYS A 286 -8.70 23.99 -30.76
C LYS A 286 -7.81 23.61 -29.62
N LEU A 287 -7.15 24.57 -29.05
CA LEU A 287 -6.32 24.33 -27.86
C LEU A 287 -7.18 23.83 -26.70
N TYR A 288 -6.98 22.59 -26.25
CA TYR A 288 -7.81 21.95 -25.23
C TYR A 288 -7.37 22.23 -23.80
N LEU A 289 -6.13 22.63 -23.56
CA LEU A 289 -5.62 23.10 -22.27
C LEU A 289 -5.36 24.61 -22.30
N ARG A 290 -5.58 25.29 -21.17
CA ARG A 290 -5.17 26.69 -21.05
C ARG A 290 -3.65 26.80 -21.21
N PRO A 291 -3.11 27.81 -21.91
CA PRO A 291 -1.66 28.01 -22.05
C PRO A 291 -0.90 28.06 -20.71
N LYS A 292 -1.51 28.65 -19.70
CA LYS A 292 -0.95 28.70 -18.34
C LYS A 292 -0.72 27.30 -17.75
N MET A 293 -1.57 26.32 -18.02
CA MET A 293 -1.39 24.94 -17.55
C MET A 293 -0.17 24.27 -18.18
N LEU A 294 0.18 24.62 -19.40
CA LEU A 294 1.39 24.11 -20.06
C LEU A 294 2.64 24.68 -19.40
N THR A 295 2.70 25.99 -19.22
CA THR A 295 3.88 26.66 -18.67
C THR A 295 4.07 26.43 -17.15
N ASP A 296 2.99 26.35 -16.36
CA ASP A 296 3.09 26.13 -14.90
C ASP A 296 3.57 24.70 -14.55
N ASN A 297 3.47 23.75 -15.47
CA ASN A 297 3.94 22.37 -15.29
C ASN A 297 5.37 22.13 -15.76
N LEU A 298 6.02 23.09 -16.41
CA LEU A 298 7.45 23.06 -16.70
C LEU A 298 8.28 23.29 -15.43
N ARG A 299 9.47 22.70 -15.41
CA ARG A 299 10.48 22.90 -14.34
C ARG A 299 11.72 23.59 -14.81
N PHE A 300 11.85 23.82 -16.09
CA PHE A 300 12.94 24.51 -16.73
C PHE A 300 12.41 25.54 -17.71
N ALA A 301 13.23 26.54 -18.01
CA ALA A 301 12.90 27.63 -18.91
C ALA A 301 14.00 27.81 -19.98
N PRO A 302 13.74 28.54 -21.08
CA PRO A 302 14.78 28.97 -22.00
C PRO A 302 15.89 29.72 -21.26
N GLY A 303 17.13 29.37 -21.54
CA GLY A 303 18.32 29.93 -20.87
C GLY A 303 18.80 29.12 -19.67
N ASP A 304 18.02 28.21 -19.14
CA ASP A 304 18.45 27.33 -18.04
C ASP A 304 19.45 26.28 -18.53
N LEU A 305 20.35 25.90 -17.64
CA LEU A 305 21.23 24.75 -17.83
C LEU A 305 20.38 23.47 -17.83
N PHE A 306 20.64 22.54 -18.77
CA PHE A 306 19.95 21.24 -18.78
C PHE A 306 20.06 20.53 -17.44
N ASN A 307 18.94 20.01 -16.96
CA ASN A 307 18.87 19.26 -15.71
C ASN A 307 17.89 18.10 -15.87
N GLU A 308 18.41 16.89 -15.87
CA GLU A 308 17.61 15.67 -16.02
C GLU A 308 16.52 15.54 -14.92
N GLN A 309 16.82 16.00 -13.70
CA GLN A 309 15.84 15.97 -12.62
C GLN A 309 14.62 16.86 -12.91
N ASP A 310 14.85 18.04 -13.51
CA ASP A 310 13.78 18.96 -13.87
C ASP A 310 12.95 18.43 -15.05
N VAL A 311 13.60 17.71 -15.98
CA VAL A 311 12.91 16.98 -17.06
C VAL A 311 12.01 15.89 -16.50
N GLN A 312 12.51 15.05 -15.61
CA GLN A 312 11.74 13.98 -14.96
C GLN A 312 10.58 14.53 -14.12
N GLN A 313 10.81 15.65 -13.43
CA GLN A 313 9.74 16.33 -12.71
C GLN A 313 8.69 16.91 -13.65
N THR A 314 9.09 17.42 -14.81
CA THR A 314 8.17 17.90 -15.86
C THR A 314 7.33 16.77 -16.39
N TYR A 315 7.91 15.59 -16.69
CA TYR A 315 7.16 14.38 -17.03
C TYR A 315 6.14 14.01 -15.96
N SER A 316 6.58 13.98 -14.71
CA SER A 316 5.70 13.69 -13.57
C SER A 316 4.54 14.68 -13.45
N ASN A 317 4.78 15.96 -13.77
CA ASN A 317 3.75 17.00 -13.70
C ASN A 317 2.67 16.83 -14.75
N PHE A 318 3.09 16.65 -16.00
CA PHE A 318 2.14 16.40 -17.08
C PHE A 318 1.42 15.07 -16.92
N GLY A 319 2.11 14.03 -16.43
CA GLY A 319 1.51 12.72 -16.14
C GLY A 319 0.40 12.73 -15.06
N ARG A 320 0.32 13.78 -14.26
CA ARG A 320 -0.77 13.98 -13.26
C ARG A 320 -2.00 14.65 -13.83
N LEU A 321 -1.91 15.21 -15.03
CA LEU A 321 -3.04 15.90 -15.67
C LEU A 321 -3.97 14.88 -16.32
N SER A 322 -5.19 14.78 -15.81
CA SER A 322 -6.21 13.82 -16.27
C SER A 322 -6.63 14.04 -17.72
N ALA A 323 -6.44 15.26 -18.24
CA ALA A 323 -6.70 15.63 -19.63
C ALA A 323 -5.66 15.05 -20.60
N LEU A 324 -4.51 14.56 -20.11
CA LEU A 324 -3.43 14.01 -20.91
C LEU A 324 -3.37 12.48 -20.78
N LYS A 325 -3.10 11.81 -21.88
CA LYS A 325 -2.88 10.37 -21.96
C LYS A 325 -1.39 10.03 -21.96
N TYR A 326 -0.62 10.73 -22.79
CA TYR A 326 0.83 10.57 -22.92
C TYR A 326 1.51 11.91 -23.01
N THR A 327 2.72 11.96 -22.49
CA THR A 327 3.66 13.09 -22.60
C THR A 327 4.97 12.54 -23.13
N ASN A 328 5.54 13.19 -24.14
CA ASN A 328 6.86 12.89 -24.65
C ASN A 328 7.66 14.20 -24.73
N ILE A 329 8.87 14.21 -24.18
CA ILE A 329 9.77 15.36 -24.22
C ILE A 329 11.01 14.97 -25.00
N ARG A 330 11.24 15.64 -26.13
CA ARG A 330 12.41 15.42 -27.00
C ARG A 330 13.27 16.66 -27.03
N PHE A 331 14.56 16.44 -27.05
CA PHE A 331 15.54 17.49 -27.24
C PHE A 331 16.24 17.31 -28.57
N LEU A 332 16.32 18.37 -29.33
CA LEU A 332 17.14 18.46 -30.54
C LEU A 332 18.31 19.39 -30.28
N GLU A 333 19.49 18.93 -30.64
CA GLU A 333 20.68 19.71 -30.49
C GLU A 333 20.70 20.84 -31.51
N ASN A 334 21.04 22.03 -31.03
CA ASN A 334 21.22 23.21 -31.83
C ASN A 334 22.52 23.90 -31.38
N GLN A 335 23.43 24.18 -32.29
CA GLN A 335 24.66 24.87 -31.96
C GLN A 335 24.49 26.36 -32.31
N VAL A 336 24.59 27.22 -31.32
CA VAL A 336 24.50 28.65 -31.50
C VAL A 336 25.84 29.27 -31.06
N GLY A 337 26.72 29.57 -32.04
CA GLY A 337 28.10 29.92 -31.78
C GLY A 337 28.86 28.76 -31.12
N ASP A 338 29.63 29.07 -30.08
CA ASP A 338 30.38 28.05 -29.31
C ASP A 338 29.57 27.38 -28.21
N THR A 339 28.29 27.71 -28.06
CA THR A 339 27.45 27.19 -26.98
C THR A 339 26.53 26.06 -27.51
N ALA A 340 26.61 24.90 -26.87
CA ALA A 340 25.74 23.79 -27.15
C ALA A 340 24.34 24.06 -26.51
N LYS A 341 23.31 24.07 -27.34
CA LYS A 341 21.93 24.35 -26.94
C LYS A 341 20.99 23.24 -27.30
N LEU A 342 19.88 23.16 -26.58
CA LEU A 342 18.82 22.16 -26.81
C LEU A 342 17.50 22.86 -27.12
N ASP A 343 16.93 22.54 -28.25
CA ASP A 343 15.53 22.88 -28.58
C ASP A 343 14.62 21.77 -28.04
N CYS A 344 13.80 22.12 -27.05
CA CYS A 344 12.89 21.20 -26.39
C CYS A 344 11.53 21.17 -27.08
N TYR A 345 11.01 19.95 -27.28
CA TYR A 345 9.67 19.70 -27.81
C TYR A 345 8.87 18.89 -26.80
N VAL A 346 7.87 19.53 -26.18
CA VAL A 346 6.94 18.89 -25.25
C VAL A 346 5.69 18.48 -26.02
N MET A 347 5.61 17.19 -26.33
CA MET A 347 4.56 16.60 -27.15
C MET A 347 3.52 15.93 -26.24
N LEU A 348 2.27 16.36 -26.36
CA LEU A 348 1.18 15.98 -25.46
C LEU A 348 0.06 15.30 -26.25
N THR A 349 -0.34 14.13 -25.80
CA THR A 349 -1.49 13.40 -26.36
C THR A 349 -2.69 13.58 -25.43
N LYS A 350 -3.79 14.07 -25.98
CA LYS A 350 -5.04 14.27 -25.24
C LYS A 350 -5.69 12.96 -24.80
N SER A 351 -6.26 12.94 -23.62
CA SER A 351 -7.12 11.86 -23.11
C SER A 351 -8.56 12.04 -23.59
N LYS A 352 -9.39 10.99 -23.54
CA LYS A 352 -10.83 11.13 -23.71
C LYS A 352 -11.40 12.02 -22.60
N HIS A 353 -12.04 13.12 -22.97
CA HIS A 353 -12.56 14.10 -22.00
C HIS A 353 -13.68 13.56 -21.12
N LYS A 354 -14.57 12.76 -21.71
CA LYS A 354 -15.77 12.25 -21.06
C LYS A 354 -15.72 10.74 -20.97
N SER A 355 -16.18 10.19 -19.86
CA SER A 355 -16.38 8.75 -19.68
C SER A 355 -17.62 8.50 -18.85
N VAL A 356 -18.31 7.41 -19.15
CA VAL A 356 -19.39 6.86 -18.34
C VAL A 356 -18.95 5.48 -17.88
N ALA A 357 -19.15 5.15 -16.61
CA ALA A 357 -18.89 3.83 -16.07
C ALA A 357 -20.14 3.31 -15.36
N PHE A 358 -20.41 2.02 -15.54
CA PHE A 358 -21.43 1.27 -14.83
C PHE A 358 -20.72 0.28 -13.91
N GLU A 359 -21.14 0.26 -12.64
CA GLU A 359 -20.57 -0.65 -11.64
C GLU A 359 -21.71 -1.45 -11.01
N LEU A 360 -21.52 -2.76 -10.88
CA LEU A 360 -22.39 -3.65 -10.14
C LEU A 360 -21.61 -4.22 -8.97
N GLU A 361 -22.16 -4.13 -7.77
CA GLU A 361 -21.52 -4.54 -6.52
C GLU A 361 -22.43 -5.56 -5.79
N GLY A 362 -21.86 -6.66 -5.31
CA GLY A 362 -22.48 -7.45 -4.25
C GLY A 362 -22.10 -6.84 -2.91
N THR A 363 -23.07 -6.58 -2.06
CA THR A 363 -22.83 -6.00 -0.73
C THR A 363 -23.04 -7.04 0.37
N ASN A 364 -22.26 -6.91 1.46
CA ASN A 364 -22.45 -7.67 2.68
C ASN A 364 -22.12 -6.75 3.86
N SER A 365 -23.17 -6.22 4.47
CA SER A 365 -23.05 -5.28 5.60
C SER A 365 -23.36 -6.02 6.91
N ALA A 366 -22.32 -6.47 7.60
CA ALA A 366 -22.45 -7.17 8.90
C ALA A 366 -23.24 -8.49 8.84
N GLY A 367 -23.29 -9.16 7.70
CA GLY A 367 -24.05 -10.39 7.46
C GLY A 367 -25.31 -10.19 6.60
N ASP A 368 -25.72 -8.95 6.38
CA ASP A 368 -26.81 -8.60 5.48
C ASP A 368 -26.33 -8.66 4.03
N LEU A 369 -26.93 -9.50 3.23
CA LEU A 369 -26.58 -9.68 1.82
C LEU A 369 -27.41 -8.76 0.93
N GLY A 370 -26.76 -8.16 -0.06
CA GLY A 370 -27.44 -7.28 -0.99
C GLY A 370 -26.69 -7.06 -2.29
N ALA A 371 -27.22 -6.15 -3.07
CA ALA A 371 -26.63 -5.71 -4.32
C ALA A 371 -26.72 -4.18 -4.45
N ALA A 372 -25.74 -3.59 -5.09
CA ALA A 372 -25.75 -2.18 -5.45
C ALA A 372 -25.39 -2.00 -6.91
N ALA A 373 -25.93 -0.96 -7.51
CA ALA A 373 -25.59 -0.53 -8.85
C ALA A 373 -25.25 0.96 -8.83
N SER A 374 -24.25 1.35 -9.62
CA SER A 374 -23.93 2.76 -9.77
C SER A 374 -23.62 3.12 -11.22
N VAL A 375 -23.92 4.36 -11.55
CA VAL A 375 -23.60 5.00 -12.82
C VAL A 375 -22.80 6.24 -12.51
N SER A 376 -21.63 6.38 -13.10
CA SER A 376 -20.79 7.56 -12.94
C SER A 376 -20.49 8.20 -14.29
N PHE A 377 -20.60 9.53 -14.32
CA PHE A 377 -20.13 10.36 -15.43
C PHE A 377 -18.93 11.17 -14.97
N GLN A 378 -17.89 11.18 -15.79
CA GLN A 378 -16.66 11.92 -15.52
C GLN A 378 -16.29 12.80 -16.70
N ASN A 379 -15.98 14.09 -16.44
CA ASN A 379 -15.34 15.00 -17.39
C ASN A 379 -13.96 15.41 -16.84
N ARG A 380 -12.90 15.10 -17.61
CA ARG A 380 -11.48 15.27 -17.19
C ARG A 380 -10.86 16.61 -17.55
N ASN A 381 -11.62 17.53 -18.08
CA ASN A 381 -11.11 18.84 -18.50
C ASN A 381 -12.22 19.89 -18.51
N LEU A 382 -12.89 20.05 -17.37
CA LEU A 382 -14.13 20.85 -17.25
C LEU A 382 -13.93 22.30 -17.69
N PHE A 383 -12.88 22.95 -17.20
CA PHE A 383 -12.58 24.36 -17.47
C PHE A 383 -11.27 24.53 -18.25
N ARG A 384 -10.84 23.52 -19.02
CA ARG A 384 -9.60 23.52 -19.80
C ARG A 384 -8.32 23.65 -18.94
N GLY A 385 -8.38 23.29 -17.66
CA GLY A 385 -7.26 23.25 -16.72
C GLY A 385 -7.00 21.85 -16.19
N SER A 386 -7.49 20.80 -16.87
CA SER A 386 -7.44 19.40 -16.42
C SER A 386 -8.18 19.14 -15.12
N GLU A 387 -9.17 19.97 -14.81
CA GLU A 387 -10.09 19.74 -13.71
C GLU A 387 -10.96 18.53 -14.02
N THR A 388 -11.09 17.64 -13.02
CA THR A 388 -11.93 16.46 -13.14
C THR A 388 -13.23 16.68 -12.40
N PHE A 389 -14.33 16.75 -13.14
CA PHE A 389 -15.69 16.71 -12.58
C PHE A 389 -16.22 15.29 -12.64
N MET A 390 -16.80 14.81 -11.56
CA MET A 390 -17.47 13.52 -11.47
C MET A 390 -18.83 13.68 -10.83
N ILE A 391 -19.82 12.99 -11.39
CA ILE A 391 -21.11 12.76 -10.74
C ILE A 391 -21.40 11.27 -10.76
N LYS A 392 -21.77 10.70 -9.61
CA LYS A 392 -22.09 9.28 -9.44
C LYS A 392 -23.46 9.15 -8.77
N PHE A 393 -24.30 8.33 -9.37
CA PHE A 393 -25.57 7.90 -8.81
C PHE A 393 -25.42 6.46 -8.36
N ARG A 394 -25.85 6.16 -7.14
CA ARG A 394 -25.79 4.82 -6.55
C ARG A 394 -27.14 4.43 -6.00
N GLY A 395 -27.56 3.20 -6.26
CA GLY A 395 -28.68 2.54 -5.60
C GLY A 395 -28.21 1.24 -4.97
N ALA A 396 -28.64 0.94 -3.76
CA ALA A 396 -28.36 -0.32 -3.07
C ALA A 396 -29.62 -0.89 -2.43
N TYR A 397 -29.67 -2.21 -2.39
CA TYR A 397 -30.73 -2.98 -1.75
C TYR A 397 -30.09 -4.13 -0.98
N GLU A 398 -30.42 -4.26 0.31
CA GLU A 398 -29.92 -5.33 1.18
C GLU A 398 -31.07 -5.96 1.95
N VAL A 399 -30.98 -7.24 2.21
CA VAL A 399 -31.91 -7.99 3.07
C VAL A 399 -31.29 -8.09 4.46
N ILE A 400 -31.93 -7.44 5.44
CA ILE A 400 -31.45 -7.42 6.82
C ILE A 400 -31.76 -8.76 7.48
N SER A 401 -30.73 -9.41 7.97
CA SER A 401 -30.82 -10.64 8.75
C SER A 401 -30.83 -10.32 10.26
N GLY A 402 -31.67 -10.98 11.04
CA GLY A 402 -31.67 -10.85 12.51
C GLY A 402 -32.50 -9.71 13.08
N LEU A 403 -33.38 -9.07 12.31
CA LEU A 403 -34.39 -8.16 12.85
C LEU A 403 -35.33 -8.88 13.84
N GLN A 404 -35.62 -8.23 14.97
CA GLN A 404 -36.64 -8.73 15.91
C GLN A 404 -38.00 -8.78 15.24
N ALA A 405 -38.83 -9.77 15.60
CA ALA A 405 -40.19 -9.91 15.06
C ALA A 405 -41.01 -8.63 15.31
N GLY A 406 -41.74 -8.18 14.28
CA GLY A 406 -42.68 -7.03 14.37
C GLY A 406 -42.30 -5.77 13.61
N TYR A 407 -41.19 -5.77 12.86
CA TYR A 407 -40.97 -4.77 11.82
C TYR A 407 -41.71 -5.18 10.55
N SER A 408 -42.32 -4.20 9.88
CA SER A 408 -43.14 -4.44 8.68
C SER A 408 -42.37 -4.84 7.43
N ASN A 409 -41.04 -4.67 7.43
CA ASN A 409 -40.18 -4.88 6.29
C ASN A 409 -38.74 -5.17 6.77
N ASN A 410 -38.03 -6.12 6.12
CA ASN A 410 -36.66 -6.49 6.43
C ASN A 410 -35.68 -5.96 5.39
N ASN A 411 -36.04 -4.93 4.65
CA ASN A 411 -35.25 -4.44 3.54
C ASN A 411 -34.56 -3.12 3.90
N TYR A 412 -33.32 -3.00 3.51
CA TYR A 412 -32.56 -1.77 3.46
C TYR A 412 -32.48 -1.27 2.03
N THR A 413 -32.82 -0.03 1.83
CA THR A 413 -32.70 0.63 0.52
C THR A 413 -31.89 1.91 0.67
N GLU A 414 -30.95 2.13 -0.23
CA GLU A 414 -30.11 3.31 -0.25
C GLU A 414 -30.09 3.94 -1.63
N TYR A 415 -30.21 5.27 -1.68
CA TYR A 415 -30.00 6.08 -2.88
C TYR A 415 -28.96 7.14 -2.56
N GLY A 416 -27.91 7.23 -3.38
CA GLY A 416 -26.84 8.20 -3.20
C GLY A 416 -26.54 8.98 -4.47
N VAL A 417 -26.20 10.25 -4.28
CA VAL A 417 -25.63 11.11 -5.33
C VAL A 417 -24.34 11.68 -4.78
N GLU A 418 -23.26 11.47 -5.50
CA GLU A 418 -21.94 12.03 -5.21
C GLU A 418 -21.48 12.90 -6.36
N THR A 419 -21.07 14.11 -6.07
CA THR A 419 -20.51 15.04 -7.05
C THR A 419 -19.18 15.56 -6.54
N SER A 420 -18.15 15.56 -7.38
CA SER A 420 -16.84 16.10 -7.01
C SER A 420 -16.18 16.86 -8.16
N ILE A 421 -15.41 17.88 -7.79
CA ILE A 421 -14.52 18.60 -8.70
C ILE A 421 -13.12 18.56 -8.10
N ASN A 422 -12.19 18.03 -8.88
CA ASN A 422 -10.80 17.91 -8.48
C ASN A 422 -9.94 18.82 -9.39
N PHE A 423 -9.26 19.77 -8.77
CA PHE A 423 -8.32 20.68 -9.42
C PHE A 423 -6.90 20.13 -9.27
N PRO A 424 -6.11 20.02 -10.34
CA PRO A 424 -4.72 19.56 -10.25
C PRO A 424 -3.78 20.56 -9.56
N ASN A 425 -4.31 21.70 -9.13
CA ASN A 425 -3.59 22.80 -8.51
C ASN A 425 -3.96 23.02 -7.05
N PHE A 426 -3.03 23.56 -6.26
CA PHE A 426 -3.27 23.96 -4.88
C PHE A 426 -3.97 25.33 -4.83
N LEU A 427 -5.31 25.31 -4.67
CA LEU A 427 -6.16 26.51 -4.66
C LEU A 427 -6.31 27.10 -3.24
N PHE A 428 -5.20 27.49 -2.62
CA PHE A 428 -5.24 28.22 -1.34
C PHE A 428 -4.71 29.65 -1.53
N PRO A 429 -5.49 30.69 -1.20
CA PRO A 429 -5.14 32.08 -1.57
C PRO A 429 -3.92 32.63 -0.81
N PHE A 430 -3.72 32.23 0.44
CA PHE A 430 -2.75 32.86 1.36
C PHE A 430 -1.36 32.24 1.34
N ILE A 431 -1.03 31.36 0.37
CA ILE A 431 0.26 30.69 0.28
C ILE A 431 0.99 31.14 -0.99
N SER A 432 2.31 31.35 -0.88
CA SER A 432 3.15 31.77 -1.99
C SER A 432 3.16 30.78 -3.17
N SER A 433 3.38 31.29 -4.37
CA SER A 433 3.45 30.47 -5.59
C SER A 433 4.56 29.41 -5.54
N ASP A 434 5.69 29.73 -4.89
CA ASP A 434 6.83 28.83 -4.78
C ASP A 434 6.54 27.65 -3.85
N PHE A 435 5.86 27.89 -2.74
CA PHE A 435 5.39 26.83 -1.86
C PHE A 435 4.37 25.91 -2.57
N LYS A 436 3.42 26.49 -3.32
CA LYS A 436 2.47 25.73 -4.14
C LYS A 436 3.18 24.83 -5.15
N ARG A 437 4.22 25.36 -5.83
CA ARG A 437 5.03 24.59 -6.78
C ARG A 437 5.83 23.46 -6.11
N LYS A 438 6.25 23.66 -4.85
CA LYS A 438 7.03 22.66 -4.10
C LYS A 438 6.15 21.49 -3.63
N ILE A 439 4.99 21.77 -3.06
CA ILE A 439 4.08 20.75 -2.49
C ILE A 439 3.24 20.10 -3.58
N ARG A 440 2.69 20.85 -4.55
CA ARG A 440 1.84 20.37 -5.65
C ARG A 440 0.63 19.60 -5.18
N ALA A 441 -0.06 20.17 -4.21
CA ALA A 441 -1.32 19.62 -3.76
C ALA A 441 -2.39 19.77 -4.84
N THR A 442 -3.26 18.79 -4.92
CA THR A 442 -4.54 18.87 -5.62
C THR A 442 -5.61 19.39 -4.67
N THR A 443 -6.58 20.13 -5.19
CA THR A 443 -7.74 20.63 -4.42
C THR A 443 -8.96 19.87 -4.85
N GLU A 444 -9.70 19.35 -3.90
CA GLU A 444 -10.95 18.61 -4.11
C GLU A 444 -12.09 19.26 -3.37
N PHE A 445 -13.18 19.52 -4.10
CA PHE A 445 -14.48 19.87 -3.55
C PHE A 445 -15.43 18.72 -3.84
N GLY A 446 -16.15 18.26 -2.83
CA GLY A 446 -17.11 17.18 -2.95
C GLY A 446 -18.44 17.56 -2.31
N LEU A 447 -19.53 17.08 -2.90
CA LEU A 447 -20.86 17.12 -2.35
C LEU A 447 -21.42 15.71 -2.42
N GLN A 448 -22.03 15.26 -1.34
CA GLN A 448 -22.66 13.95 -1.28
C GLN A 448 -24.02 14.07 -0.62
N TYR A 449 -24.98 13.41 -1.19
CA TYR A 449 -26.32 13.24 -0.62
C TYR A 449 -26.64 11.76 -0.59
N ASN A 450 -27.10 11.26 0.55
CA ASN A 450 -27.43 9.87 0.75
C ASN A 450 -28.74 9.73 1.50
N TYR A 451 -29.67 8.96 0.95
CA TYR A 451 -30.97 8.65 1.50
C TYR A 451 -31.01 7.16 1.83
N GLN A 452 -31.24 6.85 3.10
CA GLN A 452 -31.24 5.48 3.63
C GLN A 452 -32.58 5.16 4.27
N LEU A 453 -33.27 4.18 3.75
CA LEU A 453 -34.52 3.66 4.29
C LEU A 453 -34.25 2.31 4.94
N ARG A 454 -34.40 2.25 6.25
CA ARG A 454 -34.36 1.04 7.06
C ARG A 454 -35.70 0.80 7.76
N PRO A 455 -36.00 -0.42 8.20
CA PRO A 455 -37.20 -0.71 9.00
C PRO A 455 -37.24 0.14 10.26
N GLU A 456 -36.12 0.41 10.89
CA GLU A 456 -36.00 1.14 12.15
C GLU A 456 -36.12 2.65 11.98
N PHE A 457 -35.55 3.19 10.88
CA PHE A 457 -35.51 4.64 10.65
C PHE A 457 -35.36 5.02 9.18
N LEU A 458 -35.72 6.25 8.88
CA LEU A 458 -35.32 6.95 7.66
C LEU A 458 -34.23 7.94 8.01
N ARG A 459 -33.09 7.84 7.30
CA ARG A 459 -31.95 8.75 7.50
C ARG A 459 -31.54 9.40 6.19
N THR A 460 -31.33 10.69 6.24
CA THR A 460 -30.74 11.46 5.15
C THR A 460 -29.43 12.05 5.61
N MET A 461 -28.41 11.93 4.78
CA MET A 461 -27.09 12.50 5.04
C MET A 461 -26.69 13.39 3.87
N ALA A 462 -26.43 14.65 4.14
CA ALA A 462 -25.83 15.59 3.18
C ALA A 462 -24.44 15.97 3.66
N SER A 463 -23.44 15.90 2.79
CA SER A 463 -22.09 16.29 3.15
C SER A 463 -21.43 17.15 2.08
N ALA A 464 -20.54 18.05 2.54
CA ALA A 464 -19.71 18.88 1.70
C ALA A 464 -18.27 18.85 2.23
N ASN A 465 -17.31 18.67 1.36
CA ASN A 465 -15.90 18.64 1.74
C ASN A 465 -15.04 19.54 0.85
N TRP A 466 -14.03 20.13 1.47
CA TRP A 466 -12.94 20.84 0.82
C TRP A 466 -11.63 20.26 1.34
N SER A 467 -10.86 19.59 0.47
CA SER A 467 -9.63 18.92 0.86
C SER A 467 -8.47 19.20 -0.08
N TYR A 468 -7.27 19.07 0.48
CA TYR A 468 -6.01 19.11 -0.23
C TYR A 468 -5.29 17.79 -0.11
N LYS A 469 -4.78 17.26 -1.24
CA LYS A 469 -4.06 15.99 -1.28
C LYS A 469 -2.73 16.18 -2.02
N TRP A 470 -1.64 15.63 -1.49
CA TRP A 470 -0.37 15.56 -2.20
C TRP A 470 0.41 14.31 -1.83
N THR A 471 1.31 13.93 -2.72
CA THR A 471 2.18 12.77 -2.52
C THR A 471 3.63 13.21 -2.57
N GLN A 472 4.42 12.85 -1.56
CA GLN A 472 5.83 13.15 -1.47
C GLN A 472 6.65 11.87 -1.68
N ARG A 473 7.66 11.93 -2.59
CA ARG A 473 8.59 10.84 -2.90
C ARG A 473 7.90 9.51 -3.26
N GLN A 474 6.67 9.56 -3.77
CA GLN A 474 5.82 8.40 -4.09
C GLN A 474 5.53 7.44 -2.91
N LYS A 475 5.92 7.81 -1.70
CA LYS A 475 5.81 6.99 -0.49
C LYS A 475 4.92 7.59 0.59
N ILE A 476 4.82 8.91 0.63
CA ILE A 476 4.08 9.63 1.66
C ILE A 476 2.89 10.32 1.00
N GLN A 477 1.70 10.00 1.46
CA GLN A 477 0.48 10.68 1.05
C GLN A 477 -0.02 11.54 2.21
N HIS A 478 -0.29 12.79 1.92
CA HIS A 478 -0.87 13.74 2.84
C HIS A 478 -2.26 14.14 2.36
N ARG A 479 -3.18 14.28 3.28
CA ARG A 479 -4.49 14.87 3.05
C ARG A 479 -4.79 15.84 4.19
N ILE A 480 -5.21 17.06 3.83
CA ILE A 480 -5.79 18.02 4.75
C ILE A 480 -7.26 18.20 4.35
N ASP A 481 -8.17 17.86 5.23
CA ASP A 481 -9.56 18.24 5.11
C ASP A 481 -9.72 19.59 5.80
N LEU A 482 -9.78 20.66 5.00
CA LEU A 482 -9.88 22.03 5.52
C LEU A 482 -11.24 22.27 6.14
N ILE A 483 -12.28 21.79 5.47
CA ILE A 483 -13.67 21.85 5.95
C ILE A 483 -14.35 20.57 5.47
N ASN A 484 -14.97 19.87 6.40
CA ASN A 484 -15.88 18.78 6.11
C ASN A 484 -17.15 18.99 6.93
N ILE A 485 -18.26 19.16 6.25
CA ILE A 485 -19.57 19.37 6.85
C ILE A 485 -20.40 18.13 6.57
N ALA A 486 -20.93 17.49 7.57
CA ALA A 486 -21.88 16.41 7.43
C ALA A 486 -23.14 16.73 8.25
N PHE A 487 -24.26 16.81 7.58
CA PHE A 487 -25.59 17.00 8.17
C PHE A 487 -26.33 15.67 8.13
N LEU A 488 -26.67 15.17 9.31
CA LEU A 488 -27.52 14.00 9.50
C LEU A 488 -28.89 14.42 9.90
N TYR A 489 -29.88 13.96 9.15
CA TYR A 489 -31.28 14.25 9.36
C TYR A 489 -32.09 12.95 9.45
N LEU A 490 -32.88 12.78 10.51
CA LEU A 490 -33.69 11.61 10.77
C LEU A 490 -35.18 11.97 10.79
N PRO A 491 -35.80 12.12 9.62
CA PRO A 491 -37.19 12.57 9.53
C PRO A 491 -38.19 11.55 10.07
N ARG A 492 -37.85 10.29 10.17
CA ARG A 492 -38.69 9.23 10.69
C ARG A 492 -37.89 8.20 11.47
N ILE A 493 -38.34 7.94 12.68
CA ILE A 493 -37.92 6.80 13.51
C ILE A 493 -39.17 5.98 13.79
N SER A 494 -39.14 4.64 13.64
CA SER A 494 -40.31 3.80 13.87
C SER A 494 -40.73 3.90 15.34
N GLU A 495 -42.04 3.91 15.63
CA GLU A 495 -42.54 3.99 17.00
C GLU A 495 -42.06 2.82 17.85
N ARG A 496 -42.02 1.63 17.28
CA ARG A 496 -41.49 0.45 17.95
C ARG A 496 -40.02 0.62 18.35
N PHE A 497 -39.18 1.15 17.46
CA PHE A 497 -37.80 1.42 17.78
C PHE A 497 -37.67 2.48 18.88
N LYS A 498 -38.53 3.50 18.86
CA LYS A 498 -38.60 4.49 19.96
C LYS A 498 -38.96 3.82 21.28
N GLU A 499 -39.99 2.99 21.29
CA GLU A 499 -40.42 2.29 22.49
C GLU A 499 -39.39 1.34 23.04
N ASP A 500 -38.79 0.50 22.18
CA ASP A 500 -37.85 -0.52 22.60
C ASP A 500 -36.49 0.03 23.03
N TYR A 501 -36.03 1.09 22.39
CA TYR A 501 -34.65 1.56 22.55
C TYR A 501 -34.49 3.00 23.05
N ILE A 502 -35.45 3.88 22.81
CA ILE A 502 -35.34 5.29 23.21
C ILE A 502 -36.10 5.56 24.50
N ASN A 503 -37.35 5.05 24.63
CA ASN A 503 -38.26 5.37 25.74
C ASN A 503 -38.10 4.40 26.92
N LYS A 504 -37.85 3.12 26.71
CA LYS A 504 -37.75 2.11 27.79
C LYS A 504 -36.38 2.14 28.49
N GLY A 505 -35.36 2.70 27.88
CA GLY A 505 -34.03 2.77 28.45
C GLY A 505 -33.67 4.21 28.79
N GLN A 506 -33.06 4.44 29.96
CA GLN A 506 -32.35 5.67 30.27
C GLN A 506 -31.05 5.79 29.43
N ASN A 507 -31.15 5.45 28.16
CA ASN A 507 -29.98 5.35 27.30
C ASN A 507 -29.73 6.67 26.57
N HIS A 508 -29.02 7.57 27.24
CA HIS A 508 -28.66 8.86 26.69
C HIS A 508 -27.84 8.76 25.39
N ILE A 509 -27.13 7.64 25.16
CA ILE A 509 -26.36 7.40 23.93
C ILE A 509 -27.30 7.21 22.75
N PHE A 510 -28.41 6.46 22.93
CA PHE A 510 -29.44 6.31 21.91
C PHE A 510 -30.14 7.61 21.60
N GLN A 511 -30.61 8.31 22.62
CA GLN A 511 -31.24 9.62 22.43
C GLN A 511 -30.31 10.57 21.67
N TYR A 512 -29.01 10.55 21.97
CA TYR A 512 -28.03 11.39 21.32
C TYR A 512 -27.75 10.96 19.87
N ASN A 513 -27.71 9.67 19.56
CA ASN A 513 -27.33 9.14 18.25
C ASN A 513 -28.49 9.20 17.22
N TYR A 514 -29.76 9.26 17.69
CA TYR A 514 -30.94 9.33 16.82
C TYR A 514 -31.59 10.73 16.83
N GLN A 515 -30.76 11.77 16.89
CA GLN A 515 -31.15 13.16 16.71
C GLN A 515 -30.48 13.75 15.48
N ASP A 516 -31.14 14.77 14.93
CA ASP A 516 -30.52 15.57 13.86
C ASP A 516 -29.22 16.17 14.35
N ARG A 517 -28.16 16.10 13.52
CA ARG A 517 -26.84 16.52 13.94
C ARG A 517 -26.05 17.14 12.81
N LEU A 518 -25.28 18.15 13.19
CA LEU A 518 -24.30 18.78 12.32
C LEU A 518 -22.88 18.44 12.82
N ILE A 519 -22.06 17.89 11.93
CA ILE A 519 -20.65 17.62 12.19
C ILE A 519 -19.84 18.52 11.25
N ILE A 520 -19.09 19.45 11.81
CA ILE A 520 -18.19 20.33 11.07
C ILE A 520 -16.80 20.04 11.60
N ASN A 521 -15.96 19.43 10.78
CA ASN A 521 -14.63 19.01 11.18
C ASN A 521 -13.53 19.50 10.22
N MET A 522 -12.33 19.57 10.75
CA MET A 522 -11.06 19.71 10.04
C MET A 522 -10.22 18.48 10.32
N GLY A 523 -9.45 18.04 9.35
CA GLY A 523 -8.66 16.81 9.50
C GLY A 523 -7.32 16.85 8.82
N TYR A 524 -6.40 16.00 9.31
CA TYR A 524 -5.13 15.73 8.68
C TYR A 524 -4.86 14.23 8.66
N SER A 525 -4.54 13.71 7.47
CA SER A 525 -4.16 12.31 7.29
C SER A 525 -2.75 12.21 6.71
N TYR A 526 -1.93 11.40 7.33
CA TYR A 526 -0.60 11.02 6.90
C TYR A 526 -0.55 9.51 6.63
N ASN A 527 -0.14 9.11 5.45
CA ASN A 527 -0.03 7.71 5.07
C ASN A 527 1.33 7.46 4.42
N TYR A 528 2.20 6.74 5.12
CA TYR A 528 3.51 6.34 4.63
C TYR A 528 3.50 4.88 4.20
N ASN A 529 4.11 4.60 3.05
CA ASN A 529 4.35 3.24 2.56
C ASN A 529 5.80 3.09 2.09
N SER A 530 6.53 2.17 2.69
CA SER A 530 7.96 1.96 2.43
C SER A 530 8.27 1.54 0.99
N VAL A 531 7.37 0.85 0.32
CA VAL A 531 7.55 0.36 -1.06
C VAL A 531 7.16 1.43 -2.09
N GLY A 532 6.22 2.33 -1.75
CA GLY A 532 5.63 3.28 -2.69
C GLY A 532 4.69 2.61 -3.71
N GLY A 533 3.76 3.39 -4.27
CA GLY A 533 2.78 2.89 -5.23
C GLY A 533 1.66 2.04 -4.62
N SER A 534 0.85 1.42 -5.48
CA SER A 534 -0.27 0.57 -5.05
C SER A 534 0.21 -0.77 -4.50
N ILE A 535 -0.09 -1.05 -3.23
CA ILE A 535 0.32 -2.27 -2.51
C ILE A 535 -0.42 -3.52 -3.01
N ILE A 536 -1.44 -3.37 -3.83
CA ILE A 536 -2.48 -4.38 -4.05
C ILE A 536 -1.93 -5.75 -4.51
N ASN A 537 -0.78 -5.80 -5.16
CA ASN A 537 -0.40 -7.02 -5.88
C ASN A 537 0.77 -7.84 -5.34
N ASN A 538 1.41 -7.53 -4.18
CA ASN A 538 2.56 -8.36 -3.77
C ASN A 538 2.95 -8.30 -2.28
N THR A 539 1.99 -8.35 -1.37
CA THR A 539 2.26 -8.32 0.08
C THR A 539 3.13 -9.49 0.58
N ILE A 540 3.10 -10.64 -0.08
CA ILE A 540 3.98 -11.77 0.27
C ILE A 540 5.38 -11.59 -0.34
N ALA A 541 5.54 -10.82 -1.41
CA ALA A 541 6.77 -10.78 -2.20
C ALA A 541 7.86 -9.85 -1.66
N SER A 542 7.57 -8.90 -0.78
CA SER A 542 8.52 -7.91 -0.30
C SER A 542 8.42 -7.62 1.19
N ASN A 543 9.56 -7.25 1.79
CA ASN A 543 9.54 -6.61 3.10
C ASN A 543 8.96 -5.21 2.95
N SER A 544 7.90 -4.91 3.68
CA SER A 544 7.22 -3.62 3.61
C SER A 544 6.69 -3.21 4.97
N TYR A 545 6.53 -1.91 5.15
CA TYR A 545 5.79 -1.38 6.29
C TYR A 545 5.03 -0.12 5.89
N SER A 546 3.92 0.11 6.58
CA SER A 546 3.10 1.29 6.42
C SER A 546 2.79 1.92 7.77
N ILE A 547 2.67 3.23 7.78
CA ILE A 547 2.26 4.03 8.92
C ILE A 547 1.11 4.90 8.47
N ARG A 548 0.01 4.86 9.20
CA ARG A 548 -1.14 5.75 8.98
C ARG A 548 -1.39 6.53 10.26
N PHE A 549 -1.51 7.82 10.12
CA PHE A 549 -1.94 8.71 11.20
C PHE A 549 -3.09 9.58 10.71
N ASN A 550 -4.18 9.62 11.48
CA ASN A 550 -5.33 10.47 11.21
C ASN A 550 -5.60 11.33 12.45
N PHE A 551 -5.84 12.61 12.23
CA PHE A 551 -6.25 13.53 13.25
C PHE A 551 -7.49 14.30 12.76
N GLU A 552 -8.49 14.43 13.62
CA GLU A 552 -9.74 15.13 13.32
C GLU A 552 -10.12 16.02 14.50
N SER A 553 -10.48 17.26 14.21
CA SER A 553 -10.96 18.26 15.17
C SER A 553 -12.32 18.78 14.71
N ALA A 554 -13.37 18.52 15.48
CA ALA A 554 -14.73 18.89 15.14
C ALA A 554 -15.30 19.96 16.07
N GLY A 555 -16.09 20.87 15.50
CA GLY A 555 -16.91 21.86 16.21
C GLY A 555 -16.15 22.99 16.90
N ASN A 556 -14.81 22.98 16.93
CA ASN A 556 -14.02 23.95 17.70
C ASN A 556 -14.15 25.39 17.17
N VAL A 557 -14.06 25.55 15.85
CA VAL A 557 -14.23 26.86 15.20
C VAL A 557 -15.66 27.35 15.45
N MET A 558 -16.68 26.50 15.32
CA MET A 558 -18.07 26.87 15.54
C MET A 558 -18.32 27.22 16.98
N TYR A 559 -17.73 26.51 17.94
CA TYR A 559 -17.82 26.83 19.35
C TYR A 559 -17.25 28.20 19.67
N ALA A 560 -16.09 28.53 19.15
CA ALA A 560 -15.46 29.84 19.31
C ALA A 560 -16.34 30.95 18.70
N LEU A 561 -16.87 30.73 17.49
CA LEU A 561 -17.78 31.69 16.83
C LEU A 561 -19.09 31.84 17.60
N SER A 562 -19.70 30.77 18.08
CA SER A 562 -20.95 30.79 18.86
C SER A 562 -20.75 31.57 20.15
N LYS A 563 -19.59 31.39 20.82
CA LYS A 563 -19.26 32.13 22.04
C LYS A 563 -19.02 33.61 21.76
N ALA A 564 -18.26 33.93 20.70
CA ALA A 564 -17.97 35.32 20.32
C ALA A 564 -19.24 36.10 19.89
N ALA A 565 -20.16 35.41 19.21
CA ALA A 565 -21.46 35.99 18.79
C ALA A 565 -22.54 35.97 19.88
N ASN A 566 -22.22 35.53 21.11
CA ASN A 566 -23.16 35.39 22.23
C ASN A 566 -24.47 34.63 21.89
N ILE A 567 -24.34 33.55 21.09
CA ILE A 567 -25.46 32.67 20.72
C ILE A 567 -26.02 32.03 22.00
N ARG A 568 -27.35 32.02 22.15
CA ARG A 568 -27.99 31.34 23.27
C ARG A 568 -27.94 29.82 23.07
N LYS A 569 -27.67 29.11 24.17
CA LYS A 569 -27.75 27.66 24.20
C LYS A 569 -29.21 27.18 24.21
N ASN A 570 -29.43 26.00 23.63
CA ASN A 570 -30.72 25.33 23.69
C ASN A 570 -31.05 24.81 25.10
N SER A 571 -32.23 24.20 25.28
CA SER A 571 -32.66 23.59 26.56
C SER A 571 -31.70 22.53 27.12
N ASN A 572 -30.91 21.88 26.26
CA ASN A 572 -29.93 20.87 26.65
C ASN A 572 -28.55 21.44 27.00
N GLY A 573 -28.39 22.77 26.95
CA GLY A 573 -27.17 23.50 27.26
C GLY A 573 -26.15 23.47 26.08
N GLU A 574 -26.59 23.15 24.86
CA GLU A 574 -25.77 23.04 23.66
C GLU A 574 -25.96 24.26 22.74
N TYR A 575 -24.91 24.70 22.09
CA TYR A 575 -25.02 25.63 20.99
C TYR A 575 -25.57 24.92 19.75
N ALA A 576 -26.42 25.57 19.01
CA ALA A 576 -27.08 25.05 17.81
C ALA A 576 -26.96 26.04 16.64
N ILE A 577 -26.86 25.52 15.42
CA ILE A 577 -26.91 26.27 14.16
C ILE A 577 -28.21 25.88 13.48
N LEU A 578 -29.05 26.87 13.15
CA LEU A 578 -30.39 26.64 12.60
C LEU A 578 -31.21 25.63 13.42
N GLY A 579 -31.07 25.67 14.75
CA GLY A 579 -31.76 24.78 15.66
C GLY A 579 -31.15 23.41 15.84
N ILE A 580 -30.06 23.08 15.11
CA ILE A 580 -29.40 21.76 15.11
C ILE A 580 -28.12 21.84 15.92
N PRO A 581 -27.94 21.00 16.96
CA PRO A 581 -26.73 20.98 17.75
C PRO A 581 -25.55 20.41 16.91
N TYR A 582 -24.37 20.99 17.07
CA TYR A 582 -23.18 20.49 16.41
C TYR A 582 -22.28 19.70 17.37
N ALA A 583 -21.63 18.67 16.83
CA ALA A 583 -20.68 17.85 17.58
C ALA A 583 -19.37 18.60 17.83
N GLN A 584 -18.77 18.42 19.03
CA GLN A 584 -17.45 18.95 19.38
C GLN A 584 -16.59 17.86 19.99
N TYR A 585 -15.49 17.50 19.29
CA TYR A 585 -14.56 16.43 19.71
C TYR A 585 -13.18 16.57 19.07
N LEU A 586 -12.21 15.88 19.65
CA LEU A 586 -10.93 15.55 19.02
C LEU A 586 -10.83 14.05 18.81
N LYS A 587 -10.32 13.63 17.66
CA LYS A 587 -10.11 12.24 17.33
C LYS A 587 -8.72 12.06 16.75
N GLY A 588 -7.98 11.05 17.25
CA GLY A 588 -6.66 10.67 16.76
C GLY A 588 -6.60 9.16 16.53
N GLU A 589 -5.99 8.76 15.43
CA GLU A 589 -5.79 7.36 15.06
C GLU A 589 -4.36 7.15 14.59
N PHE A 590 -3.77 6.04 15.00
CA PHE A 590 -2.47 5.61 14.55
C PHE A 590 -2.52 4.12 14.21
N ASP A 591 -2.09 3.76 13.00
CA ASP A 591 -1.97 2.39 12.53
C ASP A 591 -0.56 2.13 12.01
N PHE A 592 -0.01 1.01 12.41
CA PHE A 592 1.25 0.48 11.93
C PHE A 592 1.05 -0.93 11.40
N ALA A 593 1.47 -1.17 10.15
CA ALA A 593 1.50 -2.52 9.59
C ALA A 593 2.89 -2.83 9.02
N LYS A 594 3.36 -4.06 9.23
CA LYS A 594 4.67 -4.53 8.75
C LYS A 594 4.54 -5.93 8.18
N ASN A 595 5.05 -6.12 6.97
CA ASN A 595 5.19 -7.43 6.34
C ASN A 595 6.66 -7.83 6.29
N ILE A 596 6.99 -9.01 6.80
CA ILE A 596 8.32 -9.59 6.80
C ILE A 596 8.30 -10.85 5.94
N ARG A 597 8.97 -10.80 4.80
CA ARG A 597 9.14 -11.95 3.93
C ARG A 597 10.13 -12.94 4.54
N ILE A 598 9.72 -14.20 4.68
CA ILE A 598 10.58 -15.31 5.07
C ILE A 598 11.22 -15.91 3.82
N ASP A 599 10.39 -16.23 2.83
CA ASP A 599 10.78 -16.75 1.53
C ASP A 599 9.78 -16.30 0.44
N TYR A 600 9.88 -16.84 -0.76
CA TYR A 600 9.02 -16.44 -1.89
C TYR A 600 7.53 -16.84 -1.73
N ARG A 601 7.21 -17.70 -0.75
CA ARG A 601 5.84 -18.14 -0.48
C ARG A 601 5.33 -17.77 0.91
N ASN A 602 6.24 -17.47 1.84
CA ASN A 602 5.90 -17.31 3.25
C ASN A 602 6.26 -15.92 3.77
N SER A 603 5.37 -15.32 4.54
CA SER A 603 5.59 -14.05 5.22
C SER A 603 4.89 -13.98 6.57
N PHE A 604 5.39 -13.13 7.45
CA PHE A 604 4.67 -12.65 8.62
C PHE A 604 4.15 -11.24 8.36
N ALA A 605 2.90 -11.00 8.73
CA ALA A 605 2.31 -9.68 8.76
C ALA A 605 1.94 -9.32 10.20
N PHE A 606 2.26 -8.10 10.59
CA PHE A 606 2.01 -7.53 11.90
C PHE A 606 1.18 -6.27 11.73
N HIS A 607 0.22 -6.07 12.60
CA HIS A 607 -0.57 -4.85 12.68
C HIS A 607 -0.70 -4.42 14.12
N ALA A 608 -0.68 -3.11 14.36
CA ALA A 608 -1.01 -2.50 15.64
C ALA A 608 -1.72 -1.17 15.36
N GLY A 609 -2.88 -0.98 15.99
CA GLY A 609 -3.71 0.19 15.85
C GLY A 609 -4.14 0.75 17.20
N VAL A 610 -4.17 2.08 17.31
CA VAL A 610 -4.73 2.80 18.44
C VAL A 610 -5.58 3.95 17.94
N GLY A 611 -6.76 4.12 18.53
CA GLY A 611 -7.65 5.23 18.25
C GLY A 611 -8.21 5.80 19.54
N ILE A 612 -8.30 7.13 19.61
CA ILE A 612 -8.88 7.86 20.74
C ILE A 612 -9.76 8.98 20.20
N ALA A 613 -10.99 9.08 20.69
CA ALA A 613 -11.93 10.14 20.38
C ALA A 613 -12.49 10.74 21.66
N VAL A 614 -12.27 12.02 21.89
CA VAL A 614 -12.62 12.71 23.14
C VAL A 614 -13.71 13.75 22.87
N PRO A 615 -14.96 13.57 23.37
CA PRO A 615 -16.01 14.58 23.29
C PRO A 615 -15.83 15.60 24.41
N TYR A 616 -16.04 16.88 24.09
CA TYR A 616 -16.00 17.98 25.07
C TYR A 616 -16.86 19.17 24.65
N GLY A 617 -16.96 20.18 25.51
CA GLY A 617 -17.61 21.44 25.22
C GLY A 617 -19.10 21.30 24.86
N ASN A 618 -19.39 21.35 23.56
CA ASN A 618 -20.76 21.26 23.04
C ASN A 618 -21.28 19.82 22.89
N ALA A 619 -20.42 18.81 23.05
CA ALA A 619 -20.81 17.41 22.92
C ALA A 619 -20.57 16.63 24.22
N LYS A 620 -21.54 15.84 24.62
CA LYS A 620 -21.43 14.92 25.78
C LYS A 620 -20.89 13.53 25.36
N THR A 621 -21.16 13.13 24.14
CA THR A 621 -20.75 11.84 23.56
C THR A 621 -20.22 12.05 22.14
N ILE A 622 -19.45 11.09 21.63
CA ILE A 622 -19.01 11.08 20.22
C ILE A 622 -20.21 10.67 19.36
N PRO A 623 -20.45 11.30 18.20
CA PRO A 623 -21.42 10.81 17.21
C PRO A 623 -21.14 9.36 16.83
N PHE A 624 -22.17 8.55 16.69
CA PHE A 624 -22.06 7.12 16.40
C PHE A 624 -21.18 6.82 15.16
N GLU A 625 -21.26 7.65 14.14
CA GLU A 625 -20.47 7.56 12.91
C GLU A 625 -18.97 7.76 13.14
N LYS A 626 -18.59 8.29 14.29
CA LYS A 626 -17.21 8.59 14.69
C LYS A 626 -16.70 7.71 15.84
N GLN A 627 -17.59 6.93 16.47
CA GLN A 627 -17.23 5.97 17.50
C GLN A 627 -16.47 4.77 16.92
N TYR A 628 -15.71 4.09 17.76
CA TYR A 628 -15.04 2.87 17.41
C TYR A 628 -15.89 1.65 17.74
N PHE A 629 -15.68 0.60 16.97
CA PHE A 629 -16.22 -0.74 17.23
C PHE A 629 -15.15 -1.78 16.98
N SER A 630 -15.30 -2.96 17.56
CA SER A 630 -14.38 -4.08 17.44
C SER A 630 -15.11 -5.38 17.07
N GLY A 631 -14.33 -6.35 16.56
CA GLY A 631 -14.83 -7.58 15.94
C GLY A 631 -14.96 -7.45 14.42
N GLY A 632 -15.17 -8.58 13.76
CA GLY A 632 -15.28 -8.69 12.31
C GLY A 632 -13.96 -8.98 11.60
N ALA A 633 -14.03 -9.09 10.29
CA ALA A 633 -12.96 -9.58 9.43
C ALA A 633 -11.65 -8.74 9.47
N ASN A 634 -11.71 -7.47 9.84
CA ASN A 634 -10.58 -6.52 9.82
C ASN A 634 -10.17 -6.04 11.23
N SER A 635 -10.61 -6.71 12.27
CA SER A 635 -10.27 -6.42 13.67
C SER A 635 -10.03 -7.76 14.40
N VAL A 636 -10.64 -8.00 15.56
CA VAL A 636 -10.51 -9.25 16.32
C VAL A 636 -11.46 -10.31 15.76
N ARG A 637 -10.96 -11.22 14.94
CA ARG A 637 -11.73 -12.18 14.12
C ARG A 637 -12.41 -13.31 14.90
N GLY A 638 -12.32 -13.33 16.22
CA GLY A 638 -13.11 -14.23 17.07
C GLY A 638 -14.55 -13.77 17.33
N TRP A 639 -14.89 -12.54 16.96
CA TRP A 639 -16.19 -11.93 17.16
C TRP A 639 -16.77 -11.43 15.85
N SER A 640 -18.11 -11.48 15.74
CA SER A 640 -18.84 -10.85 14.64
C SER A 640 -18.58 -9.33 14.63
N VAL A 641 -18.97 -8.67 13.55
CA VAL A 641 -18.83 -7.20 13.44
C VAL A 641 -19.63 -6.53 14.56
N ARG A 642 -18.98 -5.64 15.31
CA ARG A 642 -19.58 -4.92 16.46
C ARG A 642 -20.08 -5.83 17.58
N ASP A 643 -19.43 -6.95 17.83
CA ASP A 643 -19.83 -7.91 18.86
C ASP A 643 -18.80 -8.01 20.00
N LEU A 644 -17.81 -7.12 20.06
CA LEU A 644 -16.77 -7.09 21.07
C LEU A 644 -16.74 -5.74 21.79
N GLY A 645 -16.83 -5.80 23.12
CA GLY A 645 -16.68 -4.63 24.01
C GLY A 645 -17.93 -3.77 24.13
N PRO A 646 -17.82 -2.59 24.76
CA PRO A 646 -16.62 -1.99 25.34
C PRO A 646 -16.15 -2.66 26.66
N GLY A 647 -14.83 -2.75 26.82
CA GLY A 647 -14.22 -3.34 28.02
C GLY A 647 -14.70 -4.76 28.33
N SER A 648 -15.29 -4.98 29.51
CA SER A 648 -15.89 -6.26 29.91
C SER A 648 -17.39 -6.33 29.67
N PHE A 649 -17.99 -5.39 28.96
CA PHE A 649 -19.42 -5.42 28.64
C PHE A 649 -19.76 -6.61 27.75
N ALA A 650 -20.71 -7.45 28.19
CA ALA A 650 -21.09 -8.69 27.50
C ALA A 650 -22.01 -8.47 26.28
N GLY A 651 -22.48 -7.24 26.07
CA GLY A 651 -23.54 -6.96 25.13
C GLY A 651 -24.92 -7.26 25.72
N ASN A 652 -25.94 -6.67 25.12
CA ASN A 652 -27.34 -6.88 25.48
C ASN A 652 -28.21 -7.25 24.26
N GLY A 653 -27.56 -7.73 23.19
CA GLY A 653 -28.19 -8.03 21.91
C GLY A 653 -28.35 -6.81 21.00
N ASN A 654 -27.93 -5.63 21.46
CA ASN A 654 -27.98 -4.39 20.72
C ASN A 654 -26.58 -3.97 20.27
N LEU A 655 -26.30 -4.10 18.98
CA LEU A 655 -25.00 -3.79 18.38
C LEU A 655 -24.58 -2.31 18.53
N LEU A 656 -25.52 -1.41 18.81
CA LEU A 656 -25.23 0.02 18.99
C LEU A 656 -24.59 0.31 20.34
N ASP A 657 -24.87 -0.50 21.37
CA ASP A 657 -24.22 -0.39 22.67
C ASP A 657 -22.78 -0.94 22.66
N GLN A 658 -22.38 -1.63 21.59
CA GLN A 658 -21.04 -2.17 21.42
C GLN A 658 -20.15 -1.20 20.61
N SER A 659 -20.09 0.02 21.08
CA SER A 659 -19.24 1.10 20.55
C SER A 659 -18.44 1.77 21.67
N GLY A 660 -17.33 2.41 21.32
CA GLY A 660 -16.42 3.03 22.28
C GLY A 660 -15.71 4.27 21.73
N ASP A 661 -15.04 4.96 22.63
CA ASP A 661 -14.27 6.17 22.37
C ASP A 661 -12.77 5.89 22.22
N ILE A 662 -12.30 4.74 22.72
CA ILE A 662 -10.92 4.27 22.62
C ILE A 662 -10.92 2.90 21.96
N LYS A 663 -9.96 2.66 21.07
CA LYS A 663 -9.71 1.37 20.40
C LYS A 663 -8.25 0.99 20.50
N LEU A 664 -7.99 -0.27 20.83
CA LEU A 664 -6.69 -0.90 20.69
C LEU A 664 -6.88 -2.21 19.94
N ASP A 665 -6.09 -2.44 18.90
CA ASP A 665 -6.04 -3.71 18.21
C ASP A 665 -4.61 -4.05 17.74
N ALA A 666 -4.30 -5.32 17.76
CA ALA A 666 -3.04 -5.88 17.27
C ALA A 666 -3.29 -7.23 16.63
N SER A 667 -2.59 -7.51 15.55
CA SER A 667 -2.70 -8.78 14.82
C SER A 667 -1.33 -9.28 14.40
N ILE A 668 -1.15 -10.58 14.48
CA ILE A 668 -0.01 -11.30 13.93
C ILE A 668 -0.57 -12.37 13.00
N GLU A 669 -0.13 -12.36 11.76
CA GLU A 669 -0.62 -13.28 10.75
C GLU A 669 0.54 -13.89 9.97
N TYR A 670 0.65 -15.21 10.00
CA TYR A 670 1.53 -15.97 9.12
C TYR A 670 0.78 -16.29 7.83
N ARG A 671 1.32 -15.90 6.69
CA ARG A 671 0.76 -16.07 5.34
C ARG A 671 1.60 -17.03 4.54
N SER A 672 0.97 -17.98 3.87
CA SER A 672 1.65 -18.96 3.02
C SER A 672 0.91 -19.15 1.70
N LYS A 673 1.61 -19.02 0.55
CA LYS A 673 1.05 -19.43 -0.75
C LYS A 673 0.90 -20.92 -0.77
N LEU A 674 -0.34 -21.40 -0.99
CA LEU A 674 -0.65 -22.80 -1.00
C LEU A 674 -0.44 -23.39 -2.42
N PHE A 675 -1.47 -23.43 -3.21
CA PHE A 675 -1.45 -23.93 -4.58
C PHE A 675 -2.30 -23.01 -5.45
N TRP A 676 -2.03 -23.00 -6.75
CA TRP A 676 -2.71 -22.17 -7.73
C TRP A 676 -2.77 -20.72 -7.21
N LYS A 677 -3.95 -20.18 -7.00
CA LYS A 677 -4.22 -18.84 -6.46
C LYS A 677 -4.59 -18.84 -4.97
N PHE A 678 -4.56 -20.00 -4.33
CA PHE A 678 -4.89 -20.11 -2.91
C PHE A 678 -3.71 -19.74 -2.02
N GLN A 679 -4.02 -19.01 -0.94
CA GLN A 679 -3.10 -18.70 0.15
C GLN A 679 -3.77 -19.11 1.48
N GLY A 680 -2.99 -19.68 2.39
CA GLY A 680 -3.39 -19.97 3.76
C GLY A 680 -2.85 -18.95 4.71
N ALA A 681 -3.56 -18.72 5.81
CA ALA A 681 -3.06 -17.93 6.92
C ALA A 681 -3.37 -18.57 8.25
N VAL A 682 -2.50 -18.32 9.22
CA VAL A 682 -2.75 -18.56 10.64
C VAL A 682 -2.60 -17.22 11.33
N PHE A 683 -3.54 -16.88 12.20
CA PHE A 683 -3.53 -15.58 12.83
C PHE A 683 -3.84 -15.62 14.32
N ILE A 684 -3.36 -14.61 15.01
CA ILE A 684 -3.71 -14.26 16.37
C ILE A 684 -4.04 -12.77 16.36
N ASP A 685 -5.23 -12.45 16.85
CA ASP A 685 -5.72 -11.08 16.98
C ASP A 685 -5.95 -10.77 18.46
N ALA A 686 -5.64 -9.55 18.87
CA ALA A 686 -5.87 -9.07 20.22
C ALA A 686 -6.38 -7.64 20.17
N GLY A 687 -7.34 -7.28 20.99
CA GLY A 687 -7.86 -5.92 21.04
C GLY A 687 -9.14 -5.76 21.82
N ASN A 688 -9.59 -4.53 21.95
CA ASN A 688 -10.89 -4.17 22.50
C ASN A 688 -11.16 -2.69 22.22
N ILE A 689 -12.36 -2.25 22.57
CA ILE A 689 -12.77 -0.84 22.66
C ILE A 689 -13.15 -0.49 24.08
N TRP A 690 -13.15 0.80 24.41
CA TRP A 690 -13.56 1.32 25.71
C TRP A 690 -14.24 2.67 25.54
N THR A 691 -15.06 3.01 26.51
CA THR A 691 -15.61 4.37 26.66
C THR A 691 -14.73 5.20 27.59
N ILE A 692 -14.68 6.51 27.37
CA ILE A 692 -14.00 7.45 28.27
C ILE A 692 -14.88 7.75 29.50
N ARG A 693 -16.20 7.78 29.28
CA ARG A 693 -17.19 8.08 30.31
C ARG A 693 -17.94 6.83 30.74
N SER A 694 -18.44 6.81 31.98
CA SER A 694 -19.28 5.72 32.48
C SER A 694 -20.71 5.89 31.97
N TYR A 695 -21.25 4.81 31.42
CA TYR A 695 -22.65 4.74 30.97
C TYR A 695 -23.35 3.57 31.68
N ALA A 696 -24.54 3.80 32.18
CA ALA A 696 -25.31 2.79 32.93
C ALA A 696 -25.64 1.54 32.09
N ASN A 697 -25.80 1.70 30.79
CA ASN A 697 -26.07 0.63 29.83
C ASN A 697 -24.81 -0.12 29.33
N GLN A 698 -23.61 0.28 29.74
CA GLN A 698 -22.34 -0.33 29.36
C GLN A 698 -21.48 -0.59 30.63
N PRO A 699 -21.94 -1.39 31.58
CA PRO A 699 -21.18 -1.68 32.79
C PRO A 699 -19.84 -2.36 32.45
N GLY A 700 -18.76 -1.89 33.06
CA GLY A 700 -17.39 -2.38 32.76
C GLY A 700 -16.76 -1.84 31.49
N GLY A 701 -17.44 -0.94 30.75
CA GLY A 701 -16.97 -0.39 29.47
C GLY A 701 -15.92 0.72 29.58
N VAL A 702 -15.74 1.32 30.76
CA VAL A 702 -14.84 2.47 30.95
C VAL A 702 -13.39 2.06 30.94
N PHE A 703 -12.57 2.80 30.18
CA PHE A 703 -11.13 2.64 30.16
C PHE A 703 -10.49 3.01 31.50
N LYS A 704 -9.66 2.12 32.04
CA LYS A 704 -8.86 2.35 33.25
C LYS A 704 -7.46 1.80 33.04
N PHE A 705 -6.43 2.61 33.29
CA PHE A 705 -5.02 2.22 33.07
C PHE A 705 -4.60 1.02 33.94
N ASP A 706 -5.21 0.84 35.11
CA ASP A 706 -4.90 -0.26 36.07
C ASP A 706 -5.52 -1.60 35.66
N ARG A 707 -6.47 -1.63 34.68
CA ARG A 707 -7.20 -2.86 34.36
C ARG A 707 -7.49 -3.10 32.90
N PHE A 708 -7.20 -2.15 31.98
CA PHE A 708 -7.49 -2.32 30.54
C PHE A 708 -6.85 -3.58 29.95
N TYR A 709 -5.64 -3.95 30.39
CA TYR A 709 -4.92 -5.12 29.91
C TYR A 709 -5.62 -6.45 30.27
N LYS A 710 -6.44 -6.48 31.35
CA LYS A 710 -7.28 -7.62 31.72
C LYS A 710 -8.53 -7.75 30.84
N GLN A 711 -8.85 -6.69 30.14
CA GLN A 711 -10.02 -6.60 29.26
C GLN A 711 -9.63 -6.78 27.78
N ILE A 712 -8.40 -7.12 27.47
CA ILE A 712 -7.97 -7.44 26.09
C ILE A 712 -8.57 -8.77 25.68
N ALA A 713 -9.38 -8.75 24.64
CA ALA A 713 -9.90 -9.94 23.99
C ALA A 713 -8.82 -10.52 23.06
N VAL A 714 -8.74 -11.85 23.01
CA VAL A 714 -7.78 -12.55 22.13
C VAL A 714 -8.52 -13.59 21.30
N ALA A 715 -8.21 -13.64 20.02
CA ALA A 715 -8.70 -14.65 19.09
C ALA A 715 -7.53 -15.30 18.34
N TYR A 716 -7.74 -16.52 17.88
CA TYR A 716 -6.83 -17.23 16.96
C TYR A 716 -7.64 -17.89 15.87
N GLY A 717 -7.02 -18.16 14.74
CA GLY A 717 -7.77 -18.78 13.66
C GLY A 717 -6.97 -19.12 12.42
N LEU A 718 -7.71 -19.62 11.46
CA LEU A 718 -7.22 -20.01 10.15
C LEU A 718 -7.94 -19.19 9.08
N GLY A 719 -7.20 -18.82 8.04
CA GLY A 719 -7.76 -18.12 6.90
C GLY A 719 -7.38 -18.77 5.57
N LEU A 720 -8.33 -18.79 4.66
CA LEU A 720 -8.13 -19.17 3.26
C LEU A 720 -8.35 -17.93 2.40
N ARG A 721 -7.45 -17.70 1.46
CA ARG A 721 -7.50 -16.58 0.53
C ARG A 721 -7.42 -17.09 -0.89
N LEU A 722 -8.25 -16.54 -1.76
CA LEU A 722 -8.22 -16.77 -3.20
C LEU A 722 -7.77 -15.46 -3.88
N ASP A 723 -6.52 -15.46 -4.33
CA ASP A 723 -5.88 -14.32 -5.01
C ASP A 723 -6.19 -14.37 -6.50
N LEU A 724 -7.07 -13.50 -6.94
CA LEU A 724 -7.52 -13.39 -8.34
C LEU A 724 -6.75 -12.31 -9.13
N ASP A 725 -5.56 -11.90 -8.65
CA ASP A 725 -4.64 -10.88 -9.17
C ASP A 725 -5.14 -9.43 -9.00
N PHE A 726 -6.42 -9.16 -9.27
CA PHE A 726 -7.04 -7.83 -9.13
C PHE A 726 -7.86 -7.67 -7.84
N PHE A 727 -8.27 -8.76 -7.20
CA PHE A 727 -8.80 -8.75 -5.83
C PHE A 727 -8.57 -10.11 -5.15
N ILE A 728 -8.65 -10.09 -3.83
CA ILE A 728 -8.46 -11.28 -2.99
C ILE A 728 -9.75 -11.56 -2.25
N LEU A 729 -10.32 -12.75 -2.45
CA LEU A 729 -11.40 -13.25 -1.62
C LEU A 729 -10.82 -13.92 -0.38
N ARG A 730 -11.36 -13.60 0.77
CA ARG A 730 -10.87 -14.05 2.07
C ARG A 730 -11.97 -14.72 2.86
N PHE A 731 -11.65 -15.89 3.41
CA PHE A 731 -12.49 -16.70 4.28
C PHE A 731 -11.70 -16.95 5.56
N ASP A 732 -12.10 -16.34 6.68
CA ASP A 732 -11.43 -16.49 7.96
C ASP A 732 -12.35 -17.17 8.95
N GLY A 733 -11.86 -18.22 9.64
CA GLY A 733 -12.49 -18.86 10.78
C GLY A 733 -11.71 -18.51 12.04
N GLY A 734 -12.32 -17.75 12.93
CA GLY A 734 -11.73 -17.31 14.18
C GLY A 734 -12.36 -17.98 15.40
N MET A 735 -11.52 -18.34 16.37
CA MET A 735 -11.93 -18.85 17.68
C MET A 735 -11.51 -17.89 18.77
N LYS A 736 -12.40 -17.66 19.74
CA LYS A 736 -12.09 -16.87 20.93
C LYS A 736 -11.07 -17.61 21.80
N ALA A 737 -10.02 -16.94 22.22
CA ALA A 737 -9.03 -17.46 23.18
C ALA A 737 -9.24 -16.89 24.57
N VAL A 738 -9.43 -15.55 24.65
CA VAL A 738 -9.75 -14.82 25.88
C VAL A 738 -10.97 -13.94 25.60
N ASN A 739 -12.01 -14.09 26.39
CA ASN A 739 -13.23 -13.29 26.31
C ASN A 739 -13.43 -12.49 27.60
N PRO A 740 -13.17 -11.18 27.59
CA PRO A 740 -13.23 -10.35 28.78
C PRO A 740 -14.66 -10.09 29.30
N ALA A 741 -15.69 -10.43 28.51
CA ALA A 741 -17.07 -10.23 28.87
C ALA A 741 -17.58 -11.19 29.98
N TYR A 742 -16.85 -12.25 30.28
CA TYR A 742 -17.24 -13.23 31.27
C TYR A 742 -16.23 -13.35 32.41
N GLU A 743 -16.72 -13.47 33.65
CA GLU A 743 -15.89 -13.64 34.86
C GLU A 743 -15.58 -15.12 35.14
N THR A 744 -16.47 -16.03 34.73
CA THR A 744 -16.30 -17.45 34.89
C THR A 744 -15.08 -17.94 34.12
N ARG A 745 -14.09 -18.54 34.80
CA ARG A 745 -12.82 -19.00 34.19
C ARG A 745 -12.99 -19.82 32.92
N LYS A 746 -14.04 -20.66 32.82
CA LYS A 746 -14.35 -21.50 31.63
C LYS A 746 -14.80 -20.67 30.44
N GLU A 747 -15.45 -19.57 30.65
CA GLU A 747 -15.98 -18.68 29.60
C GLU A 747 -15.03 -17.52 29.30
N HIS A 748 -14.27 -17.09 30.32
CA HIS A 748 -13.21 -16.10 30.16
C HIS A 748 -12.04 -16.64 29.33
N PHE A 749 -11.70 -17.92 29.49
CA PHE A 749 -10.64 -18.58 28.71
C PHE A 749 -11.18 -19.70 27.81
N PRO A 750 -11.90 -19.39 26.71
CA PRO A 750 -12.42 -20.39 25.77
C PRO A 750 -11.34 -21.30 25.20
N ILE A 751 -10.10 -20.86 25.11
CA ILE A 751 -8.98 -21.67 24.61
C ILE A 751 -8.78 -22.94 25.43
N ILE A 752 -9.13 -22.94 26.73
CA ILE A 752 -9.05 -24.11 27.62
C ILE A 752 -10.32 -24.98 27.51
N HIS A 753 -11.49 -24.36 27.31
CA HIS A 753 -12.78 -25.01 27.23
C HIS A 753 -13.59 -24.54 26.01
N PRO A 754 -13.12 -24.84 24.78
CA PRO A 754 -13.74 -24.32 23.58
C PRO A 754 -15.15 -24.92 23.35
N LYS A 755 -16.11 -24.04 23.06
CA LYS A 755 -17.44 -24.40 22.56
C LYS A 755 -17.62 -23.77 21.18
N PHE A 756 -17.65 -24.60 20.12
CA PHE A 756 -17.68 -24.12 18.75
C PHE A 756 -18.88 -23.20 18.49
N SER A 757 -20.05 -23.53 18.99
CA SER A 757 -21.27 -22.72 18.80
C SER A 757 -21.25 -21.33 19.43
N ARG A 758 -20.42 -21.12 20.48
CA ARG A 758 -20.29 -19.84 21.21
C ARG A 758 -19.05 -19.06 20.78
N ASP A 759 -17.96 -19.77 20.49
CA ASP A 759 -16.62 -19.21 20.43
C ASP A 759 -16.07 -19.07 19.00
N PHE A 760 -16.77 -19.63 18.01
CA PHE A 760 -16.38 -19.58 16.61
C PHE A 760 -17.10 -18.45 15.87
N ALA A 761 -16.34 -17.70 15.07
CA ALA A 761 -16.88 -16.73 14.11
C ALA A 761 -16.30 -16.98 12.72
N PHE A 762 -17.15 -16.93 11.72
CA PHE A 762 -16.76 -17.04 10.32
C PHE A 762 -16.88 -15.67 9.64
N HIS A 763 -15.87 -15.33 8.86
CA HIS A 763 -15.83 -14.07 8.14
C HIS A 763 -15.55 -14.29 6.66
N PHE A 764 -16.35 -13.64 5.84
CA PHE A 764 -16.10 -13.45 4.42
C PHE A 764 -15.70 -11.99 4.18
N ALA A 765 -14.61 -11.75 3.46
CA ALA A 765 -14.15 -10.39 3.17
C ALA A 765 -13.36 -10.32 1.84
N VAL A 766 -13.15 -9.11 1.35
CA VAL A 766 -12.34 -8.81 0.16
C VAL A 766 -11.08 -8.04 0.57
N GLY A 767 -9.92 -8.46 0.09
CA GLY A 767 -8.62 -7.88 0.43
C GLY A 767 -7.98 -8.50 1.68
N TYR A 768 -6.78 -7.99 2.02
CA TYR A 768 -6.10 -8.35 3.27
C TYR A 768 -6.71 -7.59 4.46
N PRO A 769 -6.58 -8.10 5.70
CA PRO A 769 -7.15 -7.43 6.87
C PRO A 769 -6.42 -6.12 7.23
N PHE A 770 -5.14 -5.99 6.85
CA PHE A 770 -4.28 -4.83 7.08
C PHE A 770 -3.08 -4.82 6.13
#